data_b49bfbef557033b218e867d7349115ff
#
_entry.id   b49bfbef557033b218e867d7349115ff
#
_cell.length_a   1.000
_cell.length_b   1.000
_cell.length_c   1.000
_cell.angle_alpha   90.00
_cell.angle_beta   90.00
_cell.angle_gamma   90.00
#
_symmetry.space_group_name_H-M   'P 1'
#
loop_
_entity.id
_entity.type
_entity.pdbx_description
1 polymer ?
#
loop_
_entity_poly.entity_id
_entity_poly.type
_entity_poly.pdbx_seq_one_letter_code
_entity_poly.pdbx_strand_id
1 'polypeptide(L)'
;MQHHVDHPMGHRKERSTAVLELGGLRWASQQNVAASVLGRQPGVLEVEVNPVSETATVVFDPNLTSLAELRRWVEECGYHCAGQSVPAHLCDPMAEPDPPHVTAAHGHVGHEGHTAVAEPPTPVAHTGHVTHAEHEAHAAPEVMPSPHEVMGHGGHEGMSMAQMVADMRNRFLVAVLFSIPIVIWSPIGEDVFGLDVPVPFGLREDVWALLLSLPVIFYSCTIFFDGAVRALRARTLDMMVLVAVAVGSGWAYSLIVTLTGGGDVFYEAATVLASFVLLGHWFEMRARGGANDAIRALLDLAPPKALVLRDGEPVEVPTAEVLVGDLLLVRPGAKIAVDGVVEEGESDVDESMVTGESLPVHKAPGSQVVGATINANGTLRVRATKVGADTALAQIVQLVQQAQNSKAPGQRLADRAAFWLVFVALIGGAATLAVWLLATDRSLGAAMLFAITVVVVTCPDALGLATPTAIMVGTGLGAQRGVLFKNAVGLETSARIQVVVMDKTGTLTKGEPEVTDVVTADGTDESELLRLVAAVERESEHPLAEAVVRYAEAHGVAAVRAERFENVPGHGAIADVEGHRVVVGNRRLAEREEIDLGELDQRRKELATTGRTVVIAAVDGRAAGLIGIADAPRETSPQAVAELHALGVEVVMLTGDNQATADRIAEQLGIDTVIAEVLPGDKAAKVAELQATGRKVAMVGDGVNDAPALAQADLGIAIGAGTDVAIETADLVLMRSDPLDVPTALRIGRGTLRKMRQNLAWAIGYNSIALPIAAGVFEPALGLVLRPEIAALSMSGSSIIVAVNALALKRLRLPEAPTPPAEPAPRTPVAPGTAHSA
;
A
#
# COMPACT_ATOMS: atom_id res chain seq x y z
N MET A 1 -20.44 -2.53 55.23
CA MET A 1 -18.98 -2.50 54.97
C MET A 1 -18.80 -2.97 53.55
N GLN A 2 -18.76 -2.01 52.61
CA GLN A 2 -18.49 -2.26 51.19
C GLN A 2 -16.98 -2.06 50.97
N HIS A 3 -16.31 -3.11 50.56
CA HIS A 3 -14.92 -3.01 50.12
C HIS A 3 -14.90 -2.58 48.65
N HIS A 4 -14.53 -1.33 48.41
CA HIS A 4 -14.04 -0.89 47.13
C HIS A 4 -12.66 -1.51 46.88
N VAL A 5 -12.55 -2.30 45.84
CA VAL A 5 -11.26 -2.74 45.30
C VAL A 5 -10.89 -1.74 44.21
N ASP A 6 -9.95 -0.85 44.55
CA ASP A 6 -9.31 0.01 43.56
C ASP A 6 -8.44 -0.86 42.64
N HIS A 7 -8.83 -1.02 41.39
CA HIS A 7 -7.93 -1.45 40.34
C HIS A 7 -7.09 -0.24 39.89
N PRO A 8 -5.74 -0.36 39.92
CA PRO A 8 -4.90 0.69 39.37
C PRO A 8 -5.14 0.75 37.86
N MET A 9 -5.65 1.87 37.37
CA MET A 9 -5.67 2.21 35.97
C MET A 9 -4.23 2.26 35.47
N GLY A 10 -3.83 1.22 34.72
CA GLY A 10 -2.56 1.23 34.01
C GLY A 10 -2.55 2.41 33.04
N HIS A 11 -1.56 3.28 33.20
CA HIS A 11 -1.27 4.34 32.24
C HIS A 11 -1.16 3.68 30.85
N ARG A 12 -2.11 3.97 29.97
CA ARG A 12 -1.98 3.70 28.54
C ARG A 12 -0.74 4.46 28.10
N LYS A 13 0.37 3.77 27.82
CA LYS A 13 1.55 4.38 27.23
C LYS A 13 1.10 5.03 25.93
N GLU A 14 1.27 6.33 25.82
CA GLU A 14 1.11 7.02 24.55
C GLU A 14 2.06 6.37 23.55
N ARG A 15 1.57 6.02 22.39
CA ARG A 15 2.35 5.41 21.31
C ARG A 15 2.29 6.31 20.11
N SER A 16 3.44 6.68 19.62
CA SER A 16 3.56 7.40 18.34
C SER A 16 4.29 6.54 17.34
N THR A 17 3.94 6.68 16.08
CA THR A 17 4.56 5.94 14.98
C THR A 17 5.18 6.93 14.01
N ALA A 18 6.45 6.72 13.68
CA ALA A 18 7.15 7.47 12.66
C ALA A 18 7.69 6.54 11.58
N VAL A 19 7.69 7.01 10.34
CA VAL A 19 8.35 6.34 9.22
C VAL A 19 9.54 7.19 8.82
N LEU A 20 10.74 6.63 8.94
CA LEU A 20 12.01 7.27 8.63
C LEU A 20 12.58 6.69 7.33
N GLU A 21 13.02 7.51 6.41
CA GLU A 21 13.81 7.05 5.28
C GLU A 21 15.25 6.76 5.74
N LEU A 22 15.73 5.57 5.42
CA LEU A 22 17.06 5.10 5.76
C LEU A 22 17.95 5.11 4.50
N GLY A 23 18.45 6.27 4.11
CA GLY A 23 19.36 6.36 2.98
C GLY A 23 20.63 5.52 3.22
N GLY A 24 20.99 4.67 2.25
CA GLY A 24 22.18 3.83 2.30
C GLY A 24 21.95 2.39 2.77
N LEU A 25 20.72 1.93 2.87
CA LEU A 25 20.38 0.50 3.00
C LEU A 25 20.69 -0.24 1.69
N ARG A 26 21.93 -0.65 1.51
CA ARG A 26 22.38 -1.28 0.27
C ARG A 26 21.97 -2.76 0.14
N TRP A 27 21.61 -3.41 1.27
CA TRP A 27 21.38 -4.86 1.34
C TRP A 27 20.16 -5.22 2.18
N ALA A 28 19.42 -6.25 1.77
CA ALA A 28 18.33 -6.79 2.57
C ALA A 28 18.80 -7.20 3.98
N SER A 29 20.00 -7.71 4.11
CA SER A 29 20.57 -8.11 5.40
C SER A 29 20.85 -6.94 6.36
N GLN A 30 21.04 -5.72 5.86
CA GLN A 30 21.28 -4.53 6.68
C GLN A 30 20.02 -4.08 7.46
N GLN A 31 18.83 -4.54 7.07
CA GLN A 31 17.60 -4.30 7.84
C GLN A 31 17.76 -4.71 9.30
N ASN A 32 18.41 -5.85 9.57
CA ASN A 32 18.60 -6.34 10.91
C ASN A 32 19.57 -5.48 11.74
N VAL A 33 20.56 -4.88 11.08
CA VAL A 33 21.50 -3.95 11.72
C VAL A 33 20.78 -2.67 12.11
N ALA A 34 20.06 -2.04 11.18
CA ALA A 34 19.30 -0.81 11.44
C ALA A 34 18.20 -1.06 12.51
N ALA A 35 17.42 -2.12 12.37
CA ALA A 35 16.41 -2.50 13.37
C ALA A 35 17.01 -2.75 14.74
N SER A 36 18.18 -3.42 14.82
CA SER A 36 18.87 -3.70 16.08
C SER A 36 19.40 -2.44 16.77
N VAL A 37 19.89 -1.46 16.02
CA VAL A 37 20.40 -0.20 16.58
C VAL A 37 19.25 0.67 17.07
N LEU A 38 18.22 0.89 16.24
CA LEU A 38 17.04 1.67 16.61
C LEU A 38 16.26 1.02 17.76
N GLY A 39 16.05 -0.30 17.72
CA GLY A 39 15.28 -1.03 18.74
C GLY A 39 15.95 -1.10 20.12
N ARG A 40 17.23 -0.75 20.26
CA ARG A 40 17.94 -0.66 21.54
C ARG A 40 17.84 0.72 22.19
N GLN A 41 17.30 1.69 21.48
CA GLN A 41 17.23 3.05 21.97
C GLN A 41 16.12 3.22 23.03
N PRO A 42 16.31 4.09 24.03
CA PRO A 42 15.30 4.36 25.05
C PRO A 42 14.00 4.87 24.39
N GLY A 43 12.86 4.38 24.84
CA GLY A 43 11.56 4.82 24.33
C GLY A 43 11.10 4.15 23.05
N VAL A 44 11.95 3.46 22.30
CA VAL A 44 11.57 2.70 21.10
C VAL A 44 10.90 1.39 21.52
N LEU A 45 9.69 1.17 21.03
CA LEU A 45 8.86 0.02 21.38
C LEU A 45 8.95 -1.07 20.29
N GLU A 46 8.94 -0.65 19.02
CA GLU A 46 8.99 -1.56 17.88
C GLU A 46 9.67 -0.86 16.70
N VAL A 47 10.45 -1.62 15.92
CA VAL A 47 11.09 -1.14 14.70
C VAL A 47 10.92 -2.16 13.61
N GLU A 48 10.35 -1.74 12.50
CA GLU A 48 10.26 -2.52 11.27
C GLU A 48 11.02 -1.80 10.16
N VAL A 49 12.09 -2.43 9.66
CA VAL A 49 12.91 -1.87 8.58
C VAL A 49 12.60 -2.59 7.29
N ASN A 50 12.27 -1.82 6.24
CA ASN A 50 12.11 -2.34 4.90
C ASN A 50 13.32 -1.94 4.04
N PRO A 51 14.17 -2.91 3.67
CA PRO A 51 15.36 -2.64 2.88
C PRO A 51 15.04 -2.31 1.41
N VAL A 52 13.79 -2.51 0.99
CA VAL A 52 13.38 -2.32 -0.41
C VAL A 52 12.87 -0.92 -0.64
N SER A 53 12.05 -0.40 0.27
CA SER A 53 11.62 1.01 0.29
C SER A 53 12.64 1.93 0.97
N GLU A 54 13.69 1.37 1.60
CA GLU A 54 14.69 2.11 2.36
C GLU A 54 14.09 2.92 3.50
N THR A 55 13.10 2.35 4.19
CA THR A 55 12.39 3.00 5.28
C THR A 55 12.42 2.16 6.55
N ALA A 56 12.27 2.83 7.70
CA ALA A 56 11.99 2.20 8.99
C ALA A 56 10.73 2.78 9.59
N THR A 57 9.80 1.91 9.95
CA THR A 57 8.67 2.26 10.81
C THR A 57 9.08 2.04 12.26
N VAL A 58 9.03 3.11 13.05
CA VAL A 58 9.42 3.11 14.46
C VAL A 58 8.22 3.47 15.30
N VAL A 59 7.81 2.56 16.18
CA VAL A 59 6.81 2.81 17.22
C VAL A 59 7.55 3.18 18.50
N PHE A 60 7.26 4.34 19.07
CA PHE A 60 7.99 4.87 20.22
C PHE A 60 7.06 5.58 21.22
N ASP A 61 7.58 5.75 22.44
CA ASP A 61 6.93 6.51 23.49
C ASP A 61 7.38 7.98 23.38
N PRO A 62 6.50 8.93 23.02
CA PRO A 62 6.87 10.32 22.80
C PRO A 62 7.36 11.04 24.06
N ASN A 63 7.11 10.47 25.24
CA ASN A 63 7.62 10.99 26.51
C ASN A 63 9.08 10.59 26.79
N LEU A 64 9.63 9.62 26.06
CA LEU A 64 10.97 9.06 26.26
C LEU A 64 11.92 9.33 25.09
N THR A 65 11.43 9.56 23.90
CA THR A 65 12.24 9.88 22.72
C THR A 65 11.49 10.78 21.74
N SER A 66 12.23 11.56 20.98
CA SER A 66 11.71 12.46 19.94
C SER A 66 12.14 12.01 18.55
N LEU A 67 11.50 12.55 17.53
CA LEU A 67 11.89 12.33 16.14
C LEU A 67 13.30 12.80 15.81
N ALA A 68 13.73 13.90 16.43
CA ALA A 68 15.09 14.40 16.29
C ALA A 68 16.14 13.41 16.82
N GLU A 69 15.83 12.74 17.94
CA GLU A 69 16.67 11.67 18.46
C GLU A 69 16.65 10.42 17.59
N LEU A 70 15.49 9.99 17.10
CA LEU A 70 15.37 8.87 16.16
C LEU A 70 16.23 9.12 14.91
N ARG A 71 16.19 10.33 14.36
CA ARG A 71 17.03 10.74 13.22
C ARG A 71 18.51 10.65 13.53
N ARG A 72 18.95 11.22 14.65
CA ARG A 72 20.34 11.13 15.09
C ARG A 72 20.82 9.69 15.24
N TRP A 73 19.97 8.79 15.78
CA TRP A 73 20.32 7.39 15.92
C TRP A 73 20.41 6.66 14.58
N VAL A 74 19.63 7.05 13.56
CA VAL A 74 19.80 6.58 12.21
C VAL A 74 21.17 6.95 11.66
N GLU A 75 21.62 8.19 11.87
CA GLU A 75 22.96 8.66 11.48
C GLU A 75 24.07 7.88 12.22
N GLU A 76 23.91 7.65 13.52
CA GLU A 76 24.84 6.83 14.33
C GLU A 76 24.96 5.38 13.83
N CYS A 77 23.93 4.82 13.20
CA CYS A 77 24.01 3.51 12.54
C CYS A 77 24.89 3.52 11.27
N GLY A 78 25.31 4.68 10.78
CA GLY A 78 25.99 4.86 9.50
C GLY A 78 25.03 4.84 8.32
N TYR A 79 23.75 5.13 8.55
CA TYR A 79 22.72 5.38 7.54
C TYR A 79 22.35 6.86 7.57
N HIS A 80 21.94 7.41 6.43
CA HIS A 80 21.47 8.78 6.35
C HIS A 80 19.95 8.79 6.44
N CYS A 81 19.39 9.67 7.26
CA CYS A 81 17.97 9.98 7.24
C CYS A 81 17.73 10.93 6.06
N ALA A 82 17.30 10.38 4.92
CA ALA A 82 17.18 11.12 3.66
C ALA A 82 15.82 11.81 3.48
N GLY A 83 15.01 11.92 4.54
CA GLY A 83 13.70 12.54 4.45
C GLY A 83 12.60 11.69 5.05
N GLN A 84 11.38 12.10 4.82
CA GLN A 84 10.18 11.46 5.37
C GLN A 84 9.36 10.81 4.29
N SER A 85 8.83 9.65 4.61
CA SER A 85 7.72 9.12 3.84
C SER A 85 6.37 9.71 4.26
N VAL A 86 6.25 10.38 5.43
CA VAL A 86 5.02 11.04 5.91
C VAL A 86 5.27 11.83 7.18
N PRO A 87 4.53 12.88 7.44
CA PRO A 87 4.42 14.20 6.85
C PRO A 87 5.70 15.04 7.05
N ALA A 88 5.93 16.09 6.22
CA ALA A 88 7.17 16.87 6.16
C ALA A 88 7.65 17.43 7.52
N HIS A 89 6.77 17.75 8.45
CA HIS A 89 7.13 18.26 9.77
C HIS A 89 7.76 17.22 10.71
N LEU A 90 7.64 15.95 10.40
CA LEU A 90 8.16 14.88 11.26
C LEU A 90 9.70 14.71 11.23
N CYS A 91 10.41 15.19 10.22
CA CYS A 91 11.88 15.19 10.16
C CYS A 91 12.50 16.59 10.27
N ASP A 92 11.71 17.63 10.50
CA ASP A 92 12.25 18.98 10.71
C ASP A 92 12.59 19.18 12.19
N PRO A 93 13.88 19.23 12.56
CA PRO A 93 14.28 19.44 13.95
C PRO A 93 13.90 20.83 14.48
N MET A 94 13.43 21.75 13.59
CA MET A 94 12.94 23.07 13.98
C MET A 94 11.43 23.09 14.22
N ALA A 95 10.69 22.06 13.80
CA ALA A 95 9.24 21.97 13.96
C ALA A 95 8.81 21.37 15.32
N GLU A 96 9.68 20.59 15.96
CA GLU A 96 9.46 20.09 17.31
C GLU A 96 10.39 20.82 18.29
N PRO A 97 9.87 21.52 19.31
CA PRO A 97 10.68 21.99 20.41
C PRO A 97 11.30 20.81 21.15
N ASP A 98 12.59 20.87 21.44
CA ASP A 98 13.27 19.87 22.25
C ASP A 98 12.45 19.60 23.52
N PRO A 99 12.17 18.33 23.84
CA PRO A 99 11.52 17.99 25.11
C PRO A 99 12.38 18.51 26.26
N PRO A 100 11.79 19.08 27.31
CA PRO A 100 12.55 19.60 28.42
C PRO A 100 13.47 18.51 28.97
N HIS A 101 14.76 18.76 28.98
CA HIS A 101 15.75 17.87 29.54
C HIS A 101 15.37 17.52 30.99
N VAL A 102 14.95 16.30 31.21
CA VAL A 102 14.79 15.75 32.56
C VAL A 102 16.20 15.54 33.11
N THR A 103 16.80 16.61 33.65
CA THR A 103 17.95 16.46 34.51
C THR A 103 17.49 15.74 35.76
N ALA A 104 18.00 14.54 35.96
CA ALA A 104 17.86 13.81 37.22
C ALA A 104 18.49 14.60 38.34
N ALA A 105 17.71 15.49 38.99
CA ALA A 105 18.11 16.15 40.21
C ALA A 105 17.74 15.25 41.39
N HIS A 106 18.76 14.71 42.03
CA HIS A 106 18.61 14.14 43.35
C HIS A 106 18.16 15.21 44.34
N GLY A 107 17.17 14.80 45.16
CA GLY A 107 16.42 15.67 46.02
C GLY A 107 17.17 16.46 47.06
N HIS A 108 16.53 17.53 47.46
CA HIS A 108 16.46 17.90 48.89
C HIS A 108 15.15 18.68 49.13
N VAL A 109 14.52 18.30 50.20
CA VAL A 109 13.30 18.83 50.83
C VAL A 109 13.55 20.26 51.37
N GLY A 110 12.57 21.19 51.19
CA GLY A 110 12.56 22.50 51.87
C GLY A 110 11.34 23.36 51.51
N HIS A 111 10.60 23.72 52.52
CA HIS A 111 9.30 24.39 52.56
C HIS A 111 9.22 25.85 52.10
N GLU A 112 7.93 26.27 51.86
CA GLU A 112 7.33 27.63 51.97
C GLU A 112 7.62 28.59 50.79
N GLY A 113 6.69 29.18 50.09
CA GLY A 113 5.43 29.82 50.43
C GLY A 113 5.31 31.13 49.66
N HIS A 114 4.13 31.54 49.25
CA HIS A 114 3.65 32.84 48.81
C HIS A 114 3.52 33.18 47.30
N THR A 115 2.29 33.32 46.99
CA THR A 115 1.53 34.11 46.00
C THR A 115 2.18 35.41 45.46
N ALA A 116 2.10 35.69 44.17
CA ALA A 116 1.65 36.98 43.62
C ALA A 116 1.35 36.93 42.12
N VAL A 117 0.19 37.50 41.79
CA VAL A 117 -0.35 37.80 40.47
C VAL A 117 0.36 39.03 39.87
N ALA A 118 0.64 39.05 38.57
CA ALA A 118 0.75 40.30 37.81
C ALA A 118 0.61 40.04 36.27
N GLU A 119 -0.22 40.85 35.66
CA GLU A 119 -0.59 40.97 34.25
C GLU A 119 0.53 41.55 33.35
N PRO A 120 0.32 41.57 32.00
CA PRO A 120 1.34 41.74 30.97
C PRO A 120 1.58 43.23 30.59
N PRO A 121 2.63 43.57 29.85
CA PRO A 121 2.64 44.74 29.00
C PRO A 121 2.84 44.47 27.51
N THR A 122 2.11 45.27 26.76
CA THR A 122 2.02 45.51 25.33
C THR A 122 3.32 46.10 24.68
N PRO A 123 3.36 46.21 23.33
CA PRO A 123 4.58 46.25 22.54
C PRO A 123 5.11 47.64 22.26
N VAL A 124 6.42 47.70 21.98
CA VAL A 124 7.04 48.92 21.43
C VAL A 124 7.78 48.61 20.13
N ALA A 125 7.41 49.39 19.12
CA ALA A 125 8.04 49.41 17.82
C ALA A 125 9.35 50.23 17.88
N HIS A 126 10.39 49.84 17.15
CA HIS A 126 11.43 50.72 16.68
C HIS A 126 11.88 50.37 15.25
N THR A 127 11.73 51.39 14.44
CA THR A 127 12.23 51.61 13.09
C THR A 127 13.74 51.81 13.06
N GLY A 128 14.40 51.48 11.97
CA GLY A 128 15.78 51.88 11.72
C GLY A 128 16.34 51.39 10.39
N HIS A 129 16.56 52.29 9.51
CA HIS A 129 16.99 52.30 8.11
C HIS A 129 18.40 51.75 7.78
N VAL A 130 18.49 51.19 6.53
CA VAL A 130 19.44 51.50 5.40
C VAL A 130 20.84 50.87 5.45
N THR A 131 21.24 50.11 4.41
CA THR A 131 21.91 50.58 3.17
C THR A 131 22.22 49.43 2.20
N HIS A 132 22.15 49.80 0.89
CA HIS A 132 22.48 49.01 -0.28
C HIS A 132 23.97 48.60 -0.37
N ALA A 133 24.22 47.43 -0.97
CA ALA A 133 25.37 47.19 -1.86
C ALA A 133 25.00 46.10 -2.89
N GLU A 134 25.00 46.51 -4.13
CA GLU A 134 24.85 45.71 -5.33
C GLU A 134 26.07 44.81 -5.53
N HIS A 135 25.85 43.52 -5.87
CA HIS A 135 26.77 42.74 -6.69
C HIS A 135 25.97 41.79 -7.57
N GLU A 136 26.02 42.06 -8.87
CA GLU A 136 25.58 41.14 -9.93
C GLU A 136 26.40 39.85 -9.86
N ALA A 137 25.71 38.73 -9.82
CA ALA A 137 26.26 37.41 -10.14
C ALA A 137 25.33 36.69 -11.09
N HIS A 138 25.87 36.25 -12.21
CA HIS A 138 25.25 35.59 -13.33
C HIS A 138 24.40 34.39 -12.89
N ALA A 139 23.13 34.37 -13.30
CA ALA A 139 22.21 33.25 -13.14
C ALA A 139 22.65 32.04 -13.99
N ALA A 140 22.91 30.92 -13.33
CA ALA A 140 22.92 29.60 -13.94
C ALA A 140 21.45 29.17 -14.20
N PRO A 141 21.16 28.36 -15.21
CA PRO A 141 19.80 27.97 -15.52
C PRO A 141 19.19 27.18 -14.36
N GLU A 142 18.08 27.67 -13.83
CA GLU A 142 17.27 26.97 -12.82
C GLU A 142 16.85 25.60 -13.37
N VAL A 143 17.39 24.56 -12.75
CA VAL A 143 16.90 23.19 -12.91
C VAL A 143 15.56 23.15 -12.20
N MET A 144 14.46 22.93 -12.93
CA MET A 144 13.14 22.75 -12.33
C MET A 144 13.16 21.62 -11.30
N PRO A 145 12.66 21.85 -10.08
CA PRO A 145 12.60 20.81 -9.05
C PRO A 145 11.74 19.63 -9.54
N SER A 146 12.19 18.42 -9.24
CA SER A 146 11.46 17.20 -9.58
C SER A 146 10.13 17.14 -8.80
N PRO A 147 9.11 16.38 -9.25
CA PRO A 147 7.88 16.19 -8.49
C PRO A 147 8.12 15.71 -7.04
N HIS A 148 9.20 15.01 -6.78
CA HIS A 148 9.66 14.61 -5.45
C HIS A 148 10.06 15.79 -4.56
N GLU A 149 10.70 16.81 -5.14
CA GLU A 149 11.10 18.03 -4.40
C GLU A 149 9.90 18.91 -4.07
N VAL A 150 8.90 18.93 -4.98
CA VAL A 150 7.66 19.72 -4.80
C VAL A 150 6.76 19.15 -3.70
N MET A 151 6.84 17.84 -3.42
CA MET A 151 6.07 17.18 -2.36
C MET A 151 6.80 17.12 -1.00
N GLY A 152 7.84 17.89 -0.81
CA GLY A 152 8.62 17.90 0.44
C GLY A 152 9.69 16.81 0.52
N HIS A 153 9.94 16.08 -0.56
CA HIS A 153 11.00 15.05 -0.66
C HIS A 153 12.30 15.61 -1.26
N GLY A 154 12.44 16.92 -1.37
CA GLY A 154 13.56 17.63 -1.96
C GLY A 154 14.71 17.86 -1.00
N GLY A 155 15.80 17.15 -1.25
CA GLY A 155 17.14 17.60 -0.95
C GLY A 155 17.72 17.29 0.41
N HIS A 156 18.31 16.10 0.52
CA HIS A 156 19.59 15.94 1.23
C HIS A 156 20.40 14.80 0.61
N GLU A 157 21.72 14.85 0.68
CA GLU A 157 22.73 14.05 -0.03
C GLU A 157 22.75 12.54 0.33
N GLY A 158 21.60 11.84 0.19
CA GLY A 158 21.54 10.39 0.13
C GLY A 158 21.58 9.94 -1.33
N MET A 159 22.33 8.89 -1.66
CA MET A 159 22.33 8.33 -3.02
C MET A 159 20.93 7.84 -3.35
N SER A 160 20.34 8.32 -4.44
CA SER A 160 19.07 7.82 -4.94
C SER A 160 19.17 6.33 -5.33
N MET A 161 18.05 5.60 -5.36
CA MET A 161 18.02 4.21 -5.83
C MET A 161 18.73 4.03 -7.19
N ALA A 162 18.57 4.99 -8.10
CA ALA A 162 19.23 4.99 -9.39
C ALA A 162 20.77 5.10 -9.26
N GLN A 163 21.24 5.93 -8.33
CA GLN A 163 22.67 6.07 -8.04
C GLN A 163 23.24 4.81 -7.38
N MET A 164 22.48 4.16 -6.48
CA MET A 164 22.91 2.90 -5.88
C MET A 164 22.98 1.76 -6.91
N VAL A 165 22.02 1.66 -7.81
CA VAL A 165 22.06 0.71 -8.93
C VAL A 165 23.29 0.99 -9.81
N ALA A 166 23.63 2.26 -10.05
CA ALA A 166 24.80 2.66 -10.81
C ALA A 166 26.11 2.35 -10.07
N ASP A 167 26.21 2.59 -8.76
CA ASP A 167 27.38 2.24 -7.93
C ASP A 167 27.63 0.73 -7.95
N MET A 168 26.59 -0.08 -7.74
CA MET A 168 26.68 -1.54 -7.81
C MET A 168 27.16 -2.02 -9.18
N ARG A 169 26.60 -1.46 -10.26
CA ARG A 169 27.02 -1.75 -11.62
C ARG A 169 28.51 -1.42 -11.82
N ASN A 170 28.94 -0.24 -11.37
CA ASN A 170 30.32 0.21 -11.56
C ASN A 170 31.29 -0.70 -10.80
N ARG A 171 30.99 -1.06 -9.55
CA ARG A 171 31.79 -2.00 -8.75
C ARG A 171 31.86 -3.37 -9.41
N PHE A 172 30.73 -3.89 -9.91
CA PHE A 172 30.68 -5.13 -10.67
C PHE A 172 31.55 -5.05 -11.94
N LEU A 173 31.42 -3.99 -12.73
CA LEU A 173 32.20 -3.83 -13.96
C LEU A 173 33.71 -3.77 -13.70
N VAL A 174 34.15 -3.08 -12.64
CA VAL A 174 35.55 -3.06 -12.24
C VAL A 174 35.98 -4.43 -11.79
N ALA A 175 35.18 -5.13 -10.97
CA ALA A 175 35.52 -6.50 -10.55
C ALA A 175 35.69 -7.44 -11.75
N VAL A 176 34.75 -7.44 -12.69
CA VAL A 176 34.83 -8.28 -13.90
C VAL A 176 36.02 -7.92 -14.78
N LEU A 177 36.28 -6.61 -15.01
CA LEU A 177 37.39 -6.13 -15.84
C LEU A 177 38.74 -6.67 -15.37
N PHE A 178 38.95 -6.73 -14.06
CA PHE A 178 40.20 -7.21 -13.47
C PHE A 178 40.16 -8.72 -13.20
N SER A 179 39.03 -9.35 -12.98
CA SER A 179 38.93 -10.80 -12.76
C SER A 179 39.18 -11.60 -14.05
N ILE A 180 38.75 -11.11 -15.21
CA ILE A 180 38.97 -11.79 -16.50
C ILE A 180 40.46 -12.05 -16.76
N PRO A 181 41.34 -11.03 -16.69
CA PRO A 181 42.77 -11.28 -16.84
C PRO A 181 43.31 -12.24 -15.77
N ILE A 182 42.92 -12.12 -14.50
CA ILE A 182 43.35 -13.04 -13.44
C ILE A 182 43.00 -14.49 -13.81
N VAL A 183 41.81 -14.75 -14.33
CA VAL A 183 41.40 -16.10 -14.77
C VAL A 183 42.22 -16.59 -15.97
N ILE A 184 42.58 -15.72 -16.90
CA ILE A 184 43.38 -16.10 -18.07
C ILE A 184 44.76 -16.63 -17.64
N TRP A 185 45.39 -16.03 -16.63
CA TRP A 185 46.68 -16.43 -16.09
C TRP A 185 46.59 -17.27 -14.83
N SER A 186 45.51 -17.99 -14.63
CA SER A 186 45.29 -18.90 -13.51
C SER A 186 45.26 -20.34 -13.99
N PRO A 187 45.35 -21.34 -13.09
CA PRO A 187 45.17 -22.74 -13.47
C PRO A 187 43.81 -23.01 -14.18
N ILE A 188 42.78 -22.17 -13.99
CA ILE A 188 41.52 -22.28 -14.72
C ILE A 188 41.73 -21.94 -16.21
N GLY A 189 42.52 -20.92 -16.49
CA GLY A 189 42.84 -20.50 -17.86
C GLY A 189 43.60 -21.59 -18.61
N GLU A 190 44.57 -22.21 -17.95
CA GLU A 190 45.38 -23.27 -18.54
C GLU A 190 44.61 -24.59 -18.66
N ASP A 191 44.05 -25.13 -17.57
CA ASP A 191 43.46 -26.46 -17.53
C ASP A 191 42.08 -26.54 -18.22
N VAL A 192 41.28 -25.49 -18.14
CA VAL A 192 39.90 -25.50 -18.66
C VAL A 192 39.79 -24.87 -20.04
N PHE A 193 40.51 -23.76 -20.27
CA PHE A 193 40.44 -23.02 -21.53
C PHE A 193 41.60 -23.30 -22.47
N GLY A 194 42.67 -24.02 -22.00
CA GLY A 194 43.84 -24.34 -22.78
C GLY A 194 44.66 -23.10 -23.16
N LEU A 195 44.62 -22.04 -22.37
CA LEU A 195 45.29 -20.77 -22.62
C LEU A 195 46.67 -20.78 -21.98
N ASP A 196 47.70 -21.00 -22.76
CA ASP A 196 49.10 -20.83 -22.34
C ASP A 196 49.61 -19.45 -22.81
N VAL A 197 49.32 -18.43 -21.97
CA VAL A 197 49.65 -17.03 -22.30
C VAL A 197 50.80 -16.56 -21.40
N PRO A 198 51.96 -16.13 -21.97
CA PRO A 198 53.05 -15.66 -21.13
C PRO A 198 52.67 -14.43 -20.32
N VAL A 199 53.04 -14.40 -19.01
CA VAL A 199 52.75 -13.28 -18.11
C VAL A 199 53.46 -12.02 -18.61
N PRO A 200 52.76 -10.89 -18.69
CA PRO A 200 53.32 -9.62 -19.09
C PRO A 200 54.49 -9.19 -18.18
N PHE A 201 55.45 -8.48 -18.75
CA PHE A 201 56.61 -7.93 -18.06
C PHE A 201 57.56 -8.97 -17.40
N GLY A 202 57.42 -10.27 -17.68
CA GLY A 202 58.23 -11.32 -17.07
C GLY A 202 58.05 -11.47 -15.55
N LEU A 203 56.89 -11.03 -15.04
CA LEU A 203 56.52 -11.19 -13.62
C LEU A 203 56.12 -12.63 -13.34
N ARG A 204 56.20 -13.04 -12.07
CA ARG A 204 55.60 -14.28 -11.61
C ARG A 204 54.09 -14.20 -11.68
N GLU A 205 53.37 -15.27 -12.00
CA GLU A 205 51.93 -15.35 -12.16
C GLU A 205 51.20 -14.90 -10.91
N ASP A 206 51.62 -15.33 -9.74
CA ASP A 206 51.04 -14.99 -8.45
C ASP A 206 51.21 -13.47 -8.14
N VAL A 207 52.32 -12.84 -8.49
CA VAL A 207 52.55 -11.39 -8.33
C VAL A 207 51.68 -10.62 -9.33
N TRP A 208 51.53 -11.12 -10.56
CA TRP A 208 50.64 -10.51 -11.56
C TRP A 208 49.18 -10.55 -11.10
N ALA A 209 48.70 -11.71 -10.62
CA ALA A 209 47.37 -11.88 -10.08
C ALA A 209 47.13 -11.01 -8.82
N LEU A 210 48.13 -10.89 -7.94
CA LEU A 210 48.06 -9.95 -6.79
C LEU A 210 47.83 -8.52 -7.27
N LEU A 211 48.61 -8.00 -8.21
CA LEU A 211 48.50 -6.62 -8.70
C LEU A 211 47.10 -6.36 -9.32
N LEU A 212 46.61 -7.31 -10.10
CA LEU A 212 45.27 -7.20 -10.72
C LEU A 212 44.13 -7.33 -9.69
N SER A 213 44.32 -8.03 -8.58
CA SER A 213 43.32 -8.18 -7.54
C SER A 213 43.15 -6.92 -6.68
N LEU A 214 44.13 -6.01 -6.61
CA LEU A 214 44.06 -4.81 -5.74
C LEU A 214 42.87 -3.91 -6.03
N PRO A 215 42.55 -3.54 -7.31
CA PRO A 215 41.34 -2.74 -7.58
C PRO A 215 40.03 -3.45 -7.17
N VAL A 216 39.98 -4.78 -7.31
CA VAL A 216 38.79 -5.55 -6.89
C VAL A 216 38.61 -5.50 -5.39
N ILE A 217 39.68 -5.72 -4.62
CA ILE A 217 39.61 -5.75 -3.15
C ILE A 217 39.40 -4.36 -2.57
N PHE A 218 40.16 -3.36 -3.01
CA PHE A 218 40.17 -2.02 -2.39
C PHE A 218 39.16 -1.03 -2.97
N TYR A 219 38.49 -1.37 -4.09
CA TYR A 219 37.36 -0.58 -4.61
C TYR A 219 36.07 -1.39 -4.64
N SER A 220 36.04 -2.53 -5.34
CA SER A 220 34.79 -3.27 -5.53
C SER A 220 34.30 -3.94 -4.24
N CYS A 221 35.19 -4.49 -3.41
CA CYS A 221 34.86 -5.23 -2.18
C CYS A 221 34.75 -4.38 -0.91
N THR A 222 35.10 -3.07 -0.95
CA THR A 222 35.01 -2.22 0.25
C THR A 222 33.64 -2.24 0.88
N ILE A 223 32.58 -2.32 0.08
CA ILE A 223 31.20 -2.39 0.53
C ILE A 223 30.93 -3.60 1.43
N PHE A 224 31.56 -4.75 1.15
CA PHE A 224 31.42 -5.95 1.98
C PHE A 224 32.15 -5.79 3.30
N PHE A 225 33.36 -5.25 3.28
CA PHE A 225 34.16 -5.02 4.49
C PHE A 225 33.54 -3.97 5.39
N ASP A 226 33.07 -2.84 4.83
CA ASP A 226 32.38 -1.80 5.57
C ASP A 226 31.06 -2.31 6.17
N GLY A 227 30.31 -3.10 5.40
CA GLY A 227 29.09 -3.77 5.86
C GLY A 227 29.38 -4.73 7.02
N ALA A 228 30.41 -5.57 6.89
CA ALA A 228 30.79 -6.51 7.93
C ALA A 228 31.23 -5.81 9.22
N VAL A 229 32.00 -4.72 9.12
CA VAL A 229 32.41 -3.92 10.30
C VAL A 229 31.19 -3.31 10.99
N ARG A 230 30.22 -2.77 10.24
CA ARG A 230 28.98 -2.24 10.81
C ARG A 230 28.16 -3.32 11.50
N ALA A 231 27.96 -4.47 10.85
CA ALA A 231 27.24 -5.60 11.43
C ALA A 231 27.88 -6.08 12.75
N LEU A 232 29.20 -6.25 12.75
CA LEU A 232 29.93 -6.68 13.94
C LEU A 232 29.85 -5.64 15.08
N ARG A 233 29.96 -4.33 14.77
CA ARG A 233 29.77 -3.26 15.76
C ARG A 233 28.36 -3.26 16.34
N ALA A 234 27.36 -3.53 15.50
CA ALA A 234 25.96 -3.69 15.91
C ALA A 234 25.70 -5.02 16.64
N ARG A 235 26.70 -5.90 16.77
CA ARG A 235 26.58 -7.26 17.34
C ARG A 235 25.54 -8.11 16.62
N THR A 236 25.46 -7.97 15.32
CA THR A 236 24.65 -8.80 14.43
C THR A 236 25.55 -9.52 13.45
N LEU A 237 25.07 -10.65 12.93
CA LEU A 237 25.74 -11.38 11.85
C LEU A 237 24.81 -11.36 10.63
N ASP A 238 25.38 -10.95 9.52
CA ASP A 238 24.70 -10.87 8.22
C ASP A 238 25.56 -11.46 7.10
N MET A 239 25.03 -11.44 5.89
CA MET A 239 25.73 -11.95 4.72
C MET A 239 27.02 -11.17 4.41
N MET A 240 27.13 -9.88 4.80
CA MET A 240 28.35 -9.08 4.56
C MET A 240 29.54 -9.68 5.30
N VAL A 241 29.29 -10.18 6.51
CA VAL A 241 30.30 -10.89 7.29
C VAL A 241 30.76 -12.16 6.55
N LEU A 242 29.83 -12.94 5.99
CA LEU A 242 30.18 -14.17 5.25
C LEU A 242 31.00 -13.87 4.00
N VAL A 243 30.58 -12.89 3.20
CA VAL A 243 31.29 -12.50 1.97
C VAL A 243 32.66 -11.92 2.32
N ALA A 244 32.75 -11.05 3.34
CA ALA A 244 34.01 -10.47 3.79
C ALA A 244 34.97 -11.55 4.29
N VAL A 245 34.49 -12.56 5.00
CA VAL A 245 35.30 -13.70 5.46
C VAL A 245 35.76 -14.55 4.27
N ALA A 246 34.85 -14.88 3.35
CA ALA A 246 35.17 -15.74 2.19
C ALA A 246 36.20 -15.08 1.26
N VAL A 247 35.94 -13.84 0.81
CA VAL A 247 36.84 -13.08 -0.08
C VAL A 247 38.13 -12.73 0.66
N GLY A 248 38.02 -12.23 1.89
CA GLY A 248 39.15 -11.78 2.69
C GLY A 248 40.11 -12.92 3.05
N SER A 249 39.59 -14.09 3.46
CA SER A 249 40.46 -15.24 3.79
C SER A 249 41.16 -15.82 2.57
N GLY A 250 40.48 -15.95 1.43
CA GLY A 250 41.10 -16.42 0.17
C GLY A 250 42.18 -15.47 -0.33
N TRP A 251 41.92 -14.16 -0.30
CA TRP A 251 42.88 -13.16 -0.71
C TRP A 251 44.07 -13.07 0.24
N ALA A 252 43.85 -13.07 1.58
CA ALA A 252 44.91 -13.00 2.57
C ALA A 252 45.84 -14.24 2.53
N TYR A 253 45.25 -15.43 2.36
CA TYR A 253 46.01 -16.65 2.16
C TYR A 253 46.94 -16.55 0.92
N SER A 254 46.38 -16.12 -0.22
CA SER A 254 47.12 -15.94 -1.46
C SER A 254 48.25 -14.92 -1.32
N LEU A 255 47.99 -13.81 -0.60
CA LEU A 255 49.00 -12.79 -0.30
C LEU A 255 50.17 -13.41 0.51
N ILE A 256 49.89 -14.19 1.54
CA ILE A 256 50.93 -14.87 2.34
C ILE A 256 51.73 -15.83 1.46
N VAL A 257 51.08 -16.64 0.61
CA VAL A 257 51.74 -17.56 -0.29
C VAL A 257 52.63 -16.80 -1.30
N THR A 258 52.16 -15.73 -1.89
CA THR A 258 52.94 -14.89 -2.83
C THR A 258 54.16 -14.29 -2.15
N LEU A 259 54.04 -13.82 -0.90
CA LEU A 259 55.14 -13.22 -0.15
C LEU A 259 56.17 -14.26 0.35
N THR A 260 55.71 -15.46 0.68
CA THR A 260 56.60 -16.55 1.17
C THR A 260 57.21 -17.40 0.07
N GLY A 261 56.68 -17.34 -1.14
CA GLY A 261 57.28 -17.94 -2.32
C GLY A 261 57.04 -19.46 -2.47
N GLY A 262 55.87 -19.97 -2.16
CA GLY A 262 55.56 -21.40 -2.37
C GLY A 262 54.11 -21.79 -2.11
N GLY A 263 53.43 -22.36 -3.10
CA GLY A 263 52.09 -22.91 -3.00
C GLY A 263 51.08 -22.31 -3.99
N ASP A 264 49.88 -22.89 -4.02
CA ASP A 264 48.78 -22.43 -4.91
C ASP A 264 48.18 -21.14 -4.35
N VAL A 265 47.86 -20.20 -5.22
CA VAL A 265 47.17 -18.96 -4.90
C VAL A 265 45.71 -19.04 -5.35
N PHE A 266 44.82 -18.25 -4.76
CA PHE A 266 43.39 -18.25 -5.01
C PHE A 266 42.86 -16.83 -5.29
N TYR A 267 43.65 -15.98 -5.95
CA TYR A 267 43.24 -14.63 -6.34
C TYR A 267 42.06 -14.66 -7.31
N GLU A 268 42.06 -15.61 -8.25
CA GLU A 268 40.99 -15.85 -9.19
C GLU A 268 39.70 -16.22 -8.46
N ALA A 269 39.78 -17.14 -7.50
CA ALA A 269 38.65 -17.55 -6.69
C ALA A 269 38.01 -16.35 -5.93
N ALA A 270 38.87 -15.55 -5.27
CA ALA A 270 38.39 -14.39 -4.49
C ALA A 270 37.77 -13.29 -5.38
N THR A 271 38.39 -12.99 -6.53
CA THR A 271 37.91 -11.92 -7.42
C THR A 271 36.71 -12.32 -8.25
N VAL A 272 36.62 -13.54 -8.72
CA VAL A 272 35.48 -14.10 -9.44
C VAL A 272 34.27 -14.25 -8.48
N LEU A 273 34.52 -14.74 -7.26
CA LEU A 273 33.51 -14.76 -6.20
C LEU A 273 32.94 -13.35 -5.97
N ALA A 274 33.80 -12.35 -5.77
CA ALA A 274 33.38 -10.97 -5.58
C ALA A 274 32.55 -10.44 -6.78
N SER A 275 32.99 -10.78 -8.00
CA SER A 275 32.30 -10.39 -9.23
C SER A 275 30.88 -10.96 -9.30
N PHE A 276 30.69 -12.25 -9.02
CA PHE A 276 29.38 -12.88 -9.04
C PHE A 276 28.48 -12.40 -7.90
N VAL A 277 29.02 -12.17 -6.71
CA VAL A 277 28.25 -11.58 -5.61
C VAL A 277 27.78 -10.17 -5.98
N LEU A 278 28.65 -9.33 -6.54
CA LEU A 278 28.27 -7.98 -7.00
C LEU A 278 27.25 -8.02 -8.14
N LEU A 279 27.34 -9.00 -9.05
CA LEU A 279 26.33 -9.24 -10.08
C LEU A 279 24.96 -9.52 -9.47
N GLY A 280 24.89 -10.44 -8.52
CA GLY A 280 23.67 -10.79 -7.80
C GLY A 280 23.04 -9.55 -7.18
N HIS A 281 23.83 -8.77 -6.48
CA HIS A 281 23.37 -7.55 -5.82
C HIS A 281 22.99 -6.43 -6.79
N TRP A 282 23.68 -6.28 -7.91
CA TRP A 282 23.24 -5.34 -8.94
C TRP A 282 21.84 -5.68 -9.48
N PHE A 283 21.58 -6.97 -9.78
CA PHE A 283 20.26 -7.42 -10.19
C PHE A 283 19.21 -7.27 -9.08
N GLU A 284 19.58 -7.52 -7.83
CA GLU A 284 18.75 -7.30 -6.66
C GLU A 284 18.28 -5.84 -6.56
N MET A 285 19.24 -4.88 -6.58
CA MET A 285 18.96 -3.46 -6.54
C MET A 285 18.07 -3.01 -7.70
N ARG A 286 18.30 -3.54 -8.89
CA ARG A 286 17.47 -3.26 -10.07
C ARG A 286 16.05 -3.81 -9.91
N ALA A 287 15.89 -5.00 -9.35
CA ALA A 287 14.58 -5.58 -9.09
C ALA A 287 13.79 -4.79 -8.03
N ARG A 288 14.47 -4.30 -6.99
CA ARG A 288 13.88 -3.41 -5.98
C ARG A 288 13.40 -2.11 -6.60
N GLY A 289 14.19 -1.46 -7.44
CA GLY A 289 13.80 -0.24 -8.15
C GLY A 289 12.48 -0.43 -8.92
N GLY A 290 12.37 -1.53 -9.68
CA GLY A 290 11.15 -1.84 -10.46
C GLY A 290 9.92 -2.21 -9.64
N ALA A 291 10.08 -2.50 -8.35
CA ALA A 291 8.95 -2.78 -7.46
C ALA A 291 8.38 -1.49 -6.81
N ASN A 292 9.20 -0.42 -6.69
CA ASN A 292 8.77 0.90 -6.24
C ASN A 292 8.05 1.73 -7.33
N ASP A 293 8.04 1.25 -8.57
CA ASP A 293 7.38 1.96 -9.69
C ASP A 293 5.89 2.23 -9.43
N ALA A 294 5.22 1.37 -8.65
CA ALA A 294 3.80 1.56 -8.31
C ALA A 294 3.56 2.81 -7.44
N ILE A 295 4.42 3.03 -6.43
CA ILE A 295 4.33 4.23 -5.56
C ILE A 295 4.68 5.48 -6.37
N ARG A 296 5.73 5.43 -7.19
CA ARG A 296 6.08 6.55 -8.07
C ARG A 296 4.95 6.90 -9.02
N ALA A 297 4.30 5.89 -9.62
CA ALA A 297 3.17 6.12 -10.49
C ALA A 297 2.00 6.81 -9.77
N LEU A 298 1.75 6.51 -8.49
CA LEU A 298 0.75 7.21 -7.68
C LEU A 298 1.17 8.66 -7.38
N LEU A 299 2.43 8.87 -7.02
CA LEU A 299 2.96 10.23 -6.75
C LEU A 299 2.95 11.11 -8.00
N ASP A 300 3.22 10.55 -9.19
CA ASP A 300 3.19 11.26 -10.47
C ASP A 300 1.76 11.64 -10.93
N LEU A 301 0.72 11.16 -10.23
CA LEU A 301 -0.65 11.58 -10.51
C LEU A 301 -0.90 13.04 -10.11
N ALA A 302 -0.32 13.52 -9.01
CA ALA A 302 -0.50 14.90 -8.57
C ALA A 302 0.19 15.88 -9.52
N PRO A 303 -0.47 17.01 -9.91
CA PRO A 303 0.17 18.02 -10.71
C PRO A 303 1.20 18.78 -9.87
N PRO A 304 2.38 19.13 -10.42
CA PRO A 304 3.43 19.82 -9.66
C PRO A 304 3.07 21.28 -9.30
N LYS A 305 2.08 21.85 -10.02
CA LYS A 305 1.66 23.25 -9.87
C LYS A 305 0.14 23.34 -9.85
N ALA A 306 -0.37 24.36 -9.16
CA ALA A 306 -1.78 24.73 -9.06
C ALA A 306 -2.01 26.16 -9.47
N LEU A 307 -3.21 26.50 -10.00
CA LEU A 307 -3.64 27.87 -10.23
C LEU A 307 -4.48 28.32 -9.04
N VAL A 308 -3.93 29.21 -8.20
CA VAL A 308 -4.64 29.80 -7.06
C VAL A 308 -5.15 31.18 -7.42
N LEU A 309 -6.41 31.47 -7.12
CA LEU A 309 -6.99 32.79 -7.30
C LEU A 309 -6.58 33.70 -6.14
N ARG A 310 -5.71 34.68 -6.39
CA ARG A 310 -5.32 35.73 -5.45
C ARG A 310 -5.83 37.07 -5.95
N ASP A 311 -6.65 37.74 -5.15
CA ASP A 311 -7.30 39.00 -5.54
C ASP A 311 -8.09 38.91 -6.86
N GLY A 312 -8.65 37.71 -7.19
CA GLY A 312 -9.40 37.45 -8.40
C GLY A 312 -8.58 37.08 -9.63
N GLU A 313 -7.24 37.16 -9.57
CA GLU A 313 -6.35 36.80 -10.67
C GLU A 313 -5.73 35.41 -10.42
N PRO A 314 -5.64 34.53 -11.47
CA PRO A 314 -5.04 33.22 -11.36
C PRO A 314 -3.51 33.31 -11.32
N VAL A 315 -2.91 32.90 -10.21
CA VAL A 315 -1.47 32.84 -9.99
C VAL A 315 -1.04 31.36 -9.95
N GLU A 316 -0.04 30.99 -10.74
CA GLU A 316 0.53 29.65 -10.74
C GLU A 316 1.50 29.51 -9.56
N VAL A 317 1.23 28.56 -8.66
CA VAL A 317 2.05 28.27 -7.49
C VAL A 317 2.41 26.78 -7.46
N PRO A 318 3.55 26.38 -6.87
CA PRO A 318 3.83 24.98 -6.59
C PRO A 318 2.69 24.37 -5.75
N THR A 319 2.27 23.14 -6.05
CA THR A 319 1.20 22.47 -5.29
C THR A 319 1.51 22.36 -3.80
N ALA A 320 2.78 22.26 -3.43
CA ALA A 320 3.23 22.24 -2.05
C ALA A 320 3.02 23.56 -1.27
N GLU A 321 2.80 24.67 -1.97
CA GLU A 321 2.56 26.01 -1.37
C GLU A 321 1.07 26.33 -1.25
N VAL A 322 0.18 25.45 -1.71
CA VAL A 322 -1.27 25.63 -1.56
C VAL A 322 -1.67 25.43 -0.10
N LEU A 323 -2.43 26.36 0.42
CA LEU A 323 -2.92 26.35 1.80
C LEU A 323 -4.39 25.96 1.87
N VAL A 324 -4.82 25.42 3.01
CA VAL A 324 -6.24 25.19 3.29
C VAL A 324 -6.98 26.54 3.23
N GLY A 325 -8.08 26.56 2.46
CA GLY A 325 -8.87 27.76 2.22
C GLY A 325 -8.49 28.54 0.95
N ASP A 326 -7.42 28.17 0.25
CA ASP A 326 -7.09 28.74 -1.06
C ASP A 326 -8.19 28.36 -2.09
N LEU A 327 -8.53 29.31 -2.96
CA LEU A 327 -9.46 29.09 -4.05
C LEU A 327 -8.67 28.75 -5.34
N LEU A 328 -8.86 27.54 -5.83
CA LEU A 328 -8.16 27.04 -7.02
C LEU A 328 -9.05 27.16 -8.27
N LEU A 329 -8.44 27.53 -9.39
CA LEU A 329 -9.06 27.52 -10.70
C LEU A 329 -8.66 26.25 -11.45
N VAL A 330 -9.64 25.37 -11.70
CA VAL A 330 -9.43 24.11 -12.43
C VAL A 330 -10.10 24.20 -13.80
N ARG A 331 -9.28 24.25 -14.84
CA ARG A 331 -9.75 24.37 -16.24
C ARG A 331 -10.08 22.98 -16.81
N PRO A 332 -10.88 22.90 -17.89
CA PRO A 332 -11.09 21.65 -18.62
C PRO A 332 -9.77 20.98 -19.01
N GLY A 333 -9.67 19.68 -18.80
CA GLY A 333 -8.47 18.86 -19.02
C GLY A 333 -7.37 19.02 -17.96
N ALA A 334 -7.53 19.91 -16.99
CA ALA A 334 -6.56 20.08 -15.91
C ALA A 334 -6.76 19.07 -14.78
N LYS A 335 -5.66 18.66 -14.16
CA LYS A 335 -5.68 17.88 -12.92
C LYS A 335 -6.01 18.79 -11.73
N ILE A 336 -6.82 18.29 -10.80
CA ILE A 336 -7.10 18.94 -9.52
C ILE A 336 -5.87 18.76 -8.62
N ALA A 337 -5.38 19.84 -8.03
CA ALA A 337 -4.09 19.82 -7.35
C ALA A 337 -4.16 19.24 -5.92
N VAL A 338 -5.23 19.55 -5.19
CA VAL A 338 -5.45 19.14 -3.80
C VAL A 338 -6.93 18.82 -3.57
N ASP A 339 -7.28 18.21 -2.46
CA ASP A 339 -8.68 17.90 -2.14
C ASP A 339 -9.42 19.20 -1.76
N GLY A 340 -10.69 19.29 -2.18
CA GLY A 340 -11.47 20.48 -1.97
C GLY A 340 -12.97 20.31 -2.17
N VAL A 341 -13.67 21.43 -2.08
CA VAL A 341 -15.09 21.54 -2.35
C VAL A 341 -15.30 22.53 -3.49
N VAL A 342 -16.14 22.18 -4.46
CA VAL A 342 -16.53 23.08 -5.55
C VAL A 342 -17.33 24.25 -4.98
N GLU A 343 -16.88 25.47 -5.17
CA GLU A 343 -17.66 26.68 -4.83
C GLU A 343 -18.46 27.20 -6.00
N GLU A 344 -17.88 27.17 -7.19
CA GLU A 344 -18.51 27.67 -8.40
C GLU A 344 -18.16 26.79 -9.61
N GLY A 345 -19.13 26.66 -10.51
CA GLY A 345 -19.00 25.90 -11.75
C GLY A 345 -19.56 24.49 -11.64
N GLU A 346 -19.80 23.88 -12.78
CA GLU A 346 -20.27 22.51 -12.94
C GLU A 346 -19.41 21.80 -13.98
N SER A 347 -19.03 20.56 -13.73
CA SER A 347 -18.24 19.76 -14.65
C SER A 347 -18.29 18.29 -14.30
N ASP A 348 -18.00 17.44 -15.30
CA ASP A 348 -17.72 16.05 -15.05
C ASP A 348 -16.23 15.89 -14.69
N VAL A 349 -15.93 15.11 -13.66
CA VAL A 349 -14.58 14.86 -13.18
C VAL A 349 -14.25 13.37 -13.32
N ASP A 350 -13.19 13.07 -14.05
CA ASP A 350 -12.66 11.71 -14.18
C ASP A 350 -11.85 11.38 -12.92
N GLU A 351 -12.42 10.56 -12.07
CA GLU A 351 -11.82 10.09 -10.81
C GLU A 351 -11.14 8.71 -10.97
N SER A 352 -11.10 8.15 -12.19
CA SER A 352 -10.61 6.79 -12.48
C SER A 352 -9.19 6.52 -11.99
N MET A 353 -8.36 7.55 -11.94
CA MET A 353 -6.97 7.45 -11.48
C MET A 353 -6.85 7.21 -9.96
N VAL A 354 -7.86 7.61 -9.20
CA VAL A 354 -7.91 7.47 -7.74
C VAL A 354 -8.90 6.38 -7.34
N THR A 355 -10.11 6.43 -7.85
CA THR A 355 -11.18 5.47 -7.54
C THR A 355 -11.14 4.22 -8.40
N GLY A 356 -10.58 4.30 -9.62
CA GLY A 356 -10.59 3.23 -10.61
C GLY A 356 -11.93 3.08 -11.35
N GLU A 357 -12.91 3.96 -11.11
CA GLU A 357 -14.19 4.00 -11.83
C GLU A 357 -14.02 4.73 -13.18
N SER A 358 -14.44 4.09 -14.27
CA SER A 358 -14.20 4.63 -15.61
C SER A 358 -15.18 5.72 -16.03
N LEU A 359 -16.31 5.89 -15.34
CA LEU A 359 -17.30 6.90 -15.66
C LEU A 359 -16.98 8.20 -14.92
N PRO A 360 -16.92 9.34 -15.61
CA PRO A 360 -16.76 10.62 -14.96
C PRO A 360 -17.94 10.93 -14.03
N VAL A 361 -17.65 11.56 -12.90
CA VAL A 361 -18.64 11.92 -11.88
C VAL A 361 -18.99 13.40 -12.02
N HIS A 362 -20.29 13.70 -12.10
CA HIS A 362 -20.76 15.07 -12.15
C HIS A 362 -20.51 15.79 -10.83
N LYS A 363 -19.91 16.98 -10.89
CA LYS A 363 -19.61 17.84 -9.74
C LYS A 363 -20.24 19.22 -9.94
N ALA A 364 -20.97 19.65 -8.92
CA ALA A 364 -21.65 20.93 -8.84
C ALA A 364 -21.22 21.67 -7.54
N PRO A 365 -21.62 22.93 -7.35
CA PRO A 365 -21.31 23.65 -6.11
C PRO A 365 -21.73 22.88 -4.85
N GLY A 366 -20.79 22.72 -3.89
CA GLY A 366 -20.94 21.88 -2.71
C GLY A 366 -20.39 20.44 -2.86
N SER A 367 -20.10 19.97 -4.09
CA SER A 367 -19.52 18.65 -4.31
C SER A 367 -18.06 18.62 -3.86
N GLN A 368 -17.66 17.51 -3.22
CA GLN A 368 -16.25 17.23 -2.92
C GLN A 368 -15.50 16.77 -4.17
N VAL A 369 -14.24 17.19 -4.29
CA VAL A 369 -13.31 16.75 -5.33
C VAL A 369 -11.99 16.29 -4.70
N VAL A 370 -11.36 15.30 -5.31
CA VAL A 370 -10.14 14.67 -4.85
C VAL A 370 -8.96 15.13 -5.70
N GLY A 371 -7.83 15.39 -5.08
CA GLY A 371 -6.58 15.71 -5.76
C GLY A 371 -6.16 14.59 -6.73
N ALA A 372 -5.46 14.96 -7.79
CA ALA A 372 -5.00 14.09 -8.89
C ALA A 372 -6.09 13.63 -9.88
N THR A 373 -7.38 13.91 -9.64
CA THR A 373 -8.47 13.65 -10.59
C THR A 373 -8.46 14.67 -11.74
N ILE A 374 -9.10 14.36 -12.86
CA ILE A 374 -9.05 15.19 -14.08
C ILE A 374 -10.41 15.83 -14.34
N ASN A 375 -10.44 17.15 -14.41
CA ASN A 375 -11.61 17.92 -14.78
C ASN A 375 -11.88 17.78 -16.29
N ALA A 376 -13.08 17.36 -16.72
CA ALA A 376 -13.37 17.08 -18.13
C ALA A 376 -13.87 18.30 -18.92
N ASN A 377 -15.02 18.84 -18.58
CA ASN A 377 -15.81 19.70 -19.49
C ASN A 377 -15.86 21.16 -19.06
N GLY A 378 -16.19 21.44 -17.80
CA GLY A 378 -16.44 22.76 -17.25
C GLY A 378 -15.21 23.39 -16.62
N THR A 379 -15.35 24.62 -16.14
CA THR A 379 -14.34 25.26 -15.28
C THR A 379 -14.85 25.25 -13.86
N LEU A 380 -14.06 24.71 -12.94
CA LEU A 380 -14.39 24.62 -11.53
C LEU A 380 -13.56 25.62 -10.73
N ARG A 381 -14.20 26.24 -9.70
CA ARG A 381 -13.50 26.92 -8.63
C ARG A 381 -13.62 26.08 -7.37
N VAL A 382 -12.49 25.61 -6.91
CA VAL A 382 -12.40 24.63 -5.83
C VAL A 382 -11.72 25.26 -4.62
N ARG A 383 -12.39 25.25 -3.49
CA ARG A 383 -11.78 25.66 -2.20
C ARG A 383 -11.02 24.48 -1.62
N ALA A 384 -9.73 24.64 -1.40
CA ALA A 384 -8.86 23.65 -0.80
C ALA A 384 -9.30 23.34 0.64
N THR A 385 -9.57 22.06 0.93
CA THR A 385 -9.97 21.58 2.26
C THR A 385 -8.89 20.74 2.91
N LYS A 386 -8.13 19.95 2.11
CA LYS A 386 -6.99 19.17 2.57
C LYS A 386 -5.82 19.39 1.63
N VAL A 387 -4.62 19.60 2.18
CA VAL A 387 -3.39 19.90 1.42
C VAL A 387 -2.22 19.04 1.88
N GLY A 388 -1.21 18.91 1.07
CA GLY A 388 0.02 18.19 1.42
C GLY A 388 -0.23 16.74 1.84
N ALA A 389 0.18 16.40 3.05
CA ALA A 389 0.07 15.04 3.61
C ALA A 389 -1.36 14.59 3.92
N ASP A 390 -2.28 15.54 4.09
CA ASP A 390 -3.66 15.26 4.47
C ASP A 390 -4.55 14.95 3.26
N THR A 391 -4.04 15.08 2.03
CA THR A 391 -4.78 14.72 0.82
C THR A 391 -5.02 13.22 0.73
N ALA A 392 -6.15 12.82 0.12
CA ALA A 392 -6.49 11.41 -0.08
C ALA A 392 -5.38 10.64 -0.82
N LEU A 393 -4.77 11.25 -1.85
CA LEU A 393 -3.65 10.64 -2.56
C LEU A 393 -2.43 10.42 -1.64
N ALA A 394 -2.07 11.39 -0.79
CA ALA A 394 -0.97 11.25 0.16
C ALA A 394 -1.25 10.15 1.18
N GLN A 395 -2.47 10.04 1.68
CA GLN A 395 -2.89 8.95 2.58
C GLN A 395 -2.82 7.58 1.90
N ILE A 396 -3.22 7.46 0.62
CA ILE A 396 -3.07 6.22 -0.16
C ILE A 396 -1.60 5.81 -0.24
N VAL A 397 -0.72 6.75 -0.60
CA VAL A 397 0.74 6.52 -0.68
C VAL A 397 1.28 6.07 0.68
N GLN A 398 0.86 6.70 1.76
CA GLN A 398 1.23 6.34 3.11
C GLN A 398 0.82 4.91 3.48
N LEU A 399 -0.42 4.52 3.19
CA LEU A 399 -0.90 3.16 3.46
C LEU A 399 -0.08 2.12 2.70
N VAL A 400 0.22 2.37 1.43
CA VAL A 400 1.06 1.47 0.62
C VAL A 400 2.47 1.36 1.20
N GLN A 401 3.07 2.46 1.64
CA GLN A 401 4.39 2.46 2.28
C GLN A 401 4.37 1.71 3.62
N GLN A 402 3.36 1.93 4.45
CA GLN A 402 3.19 1.19 5.71
C GLN A 402 3.06 -0.32 5.46
N ALA A 403 2.25 -0.72 4.45
CA ALA A 403 2.13 -2.12 4.09
C ALA A 403 3.46 -2.74 3.66
N GLN A 404 4.24 -2.01 2.86
CA GLN A 404 5.55 -2.47 2.39
C GLN A 404 6.59 -2.54 3.52
N ASN A 405 6.47 -1.67 4.52
CA ASN A 405 7.39 -1.62 5.67
C ASN A 405 7.07 -2.69 6.72
N SER A 406 5.82 -3.14 6.80
CA SER A 406 5.41 -4.12 7.79
C SER A 406 5.94 -5.52 7.47
N LYS A 407 6.18 -6.34 8.49
CA LYS A 407 6.70 -7.70 8.35
C LYS A 407 5.59 -8.74 8.51
N ALA A 408 5.38 -9.53 7.47
CA ALA A 408 4.52 -10.71 7.55
C ALA A 408 5.07 -11.77 8.51
N PRO A 409 4.23 -12.58 9.15
CA PRO A 409 4.67 -13.70 10.00
C PRO A 409 5.65 -14.64 9.30
N GLY A 410 5.42 -14.94 8.02
CA GLY A 410 6.33 -15.74 7.20
C GLY A 410 7.71 -15.11 7.03
N GLN A 411 7.79 -13.78 6.93
CA GLN A 411 9.05 -13.05 6.83
C GLN A 411 9.82 -13.09 8.16
N ARG A 412 9.16 -12.90 9.29
CA ARG A 412 9.81 -12.99 10.63
C ARG A 412 10.46 -14.37 10.83
N LEU A 413 9.84 -15.44 10.32
CA LEU A 413 10.41 -16.78 10.36
C LEU A 413 11.64 -16.92 9.45
N ALA A 414 11.57 -16.39 8.22
CA ALA A 414 12.67 -16.39 7.27
C ALA A 414 13.88 -15.60 7.80
N ASP A 415 13.65 -14.42 8.38
CA ASP A 415 14.70 -13.58 8.99
C ASP A 415 15.43 -14.32 10.13
N ARG A 416 14.67 -15.02 10.99
CA ARG A 416 15.24 -15.84 12.05
C ARG A 416 16.06 -17.02 11.51
N ALA A 417 15.57 -17.67 10.45
CA ALA A 417 16.31 -18.74 9.78
C ALA A 417 17.60 -18.22 9.15
N ALA A 418 17.55 -17.05 8.49
CA ALA A 418 18.72 -16.42 7.89
C ALA A 418 19.80 -16.11 8.95
N PHE A 419 19.42 -15.58 10.12
CA PHE A 419 20.36 -15.35 11.21
C PHE A 419 21.09 -16.64 11.65
N TRP A 420 20.35 -17.73 11.83
CA TRP A 420 20.97 -19.01 12.21
C TRP A 420 21.83 -19.62 11.10
N LEU A 421 21.47 -19.41 9.83
CA LEU A 421 22.27 -19.88 8.69
C LEU A 421 23.67 -19.26 8.65
N VAL A 422 23.86 -18.02 9.12
CA VAL A 422 25.18 -17.40 9.21
C VAL A 422 26.08 -18.17 10.19
N PHE A 423 25.54 -18.58 11.34
CA PHE A 423 26.29 -19.43 12.27
C PHE A 423 26.61 -20.80 11.66
N VAL A 424 25.65 -21.42 10.99
CA VAL A 424 25.84 -22.70 10.29
C VAL A 424 26.93 -22.57 9.24
N ALA A 425 26.97 -21.46 8.50
CA ALA A 425 28.00 -21.19 7.51
C ALA A 425 29.40 -21.11 8.11
N LEU A 426 29.58 -20.30 9.16
CA LEU A 426 30.87 -20.10 9.81
C LEU A 426 31.36 -21.37 10.51
N ILE A 427 30.48 -22.02 11.28
CA ILE A 427 30.83 -23.26 12.00
C ILE A 427 31.04 -24.40 10.99
N GLY A 428 30.18 -24.51 9.97
CA GLY A 428 30.30 -25.51 8.91
C GLY A 428 31.59 -25.35 8.09
N GLY A 429 31.94 -24.12 7.74
CA GLY A 429 33.19 -23.81 7.06
C GLY A 429 34.41 -24.18 7.91
N ALA A 430 34.43 -23.78 9.19
CA ALA A 430 35.51 -24.13 10.12
C ALA A 430 35.61 -25.65 10.34
N ALA A 431 34.49 -26.34 10.50
CA ALA A 431 34.43 -27.79 10.64
C ALA A 431 34.93 -28.50 9.35
N THR A 432 34.50 -28.01 8.18
CA THR A 432 35.00 -28.53 6.88
C THR A 432 36.51 -28.37 6.78
N LEU A 433 37.05 -27.18 7.09
CA LEU A 433 38.49 -26.95 7.11
C LEU A 433 39.20 -27.95 8.04
N ALA A 434 38.71 -28.11 9.25
CA ALA A 434 39.31 -29.01 10.24
C ALA A 434 39.25 -30.47 9.80
N VAL A 435 38.11 -30.94 9.26
CA VAL A 435 37.99 -32.33 8.76
C VAL A 435 38.96 -32.60 7.64
N TRP A 436 39.03 -31.73 6.63
CA TRP A 436 39.96 -31.92 5.49
C TRP A 436 41.42 -31.85 5.90
N LEU A 437 41.81 -31.04 6.90
CA LEU A 437 43.18 -30.96 7.40
C LEU A 437 43.59 -32.15 8.29
N LEU A 438 42.63 -32.65 9.09
CA LEU A 438 42.92 -33.64 10.13
C LEU A 438 42.67 -35.06 9.68
N ALA A 439 41.70 -35.25 8.78
CA ALA A 439 41.26 -36.58 8.33
C ALA A 439 41.74 -36.96 6.93
N THR A 440 42.46 -36.07 6.23
CA THR A 440 42.97 -36.33 4.88
C THR A 440 44.38 -35.75 4.71
N ASP A 441 45.13 -36.21 3.71
CA ASP A 441 46.47 -35.72 3.38
C ASP A 441 46.42 -34.52 2.39
N ARG A 442 45.30 -33.79 2.35
CA ARG A 442 45.14 -32.64 1.46
C ARG A 442 45.89 -31.41 1.98
N SER A 443 46.35 -30.55 1.06
CA SER A 443 47.03 -29.32 1.38
C SER A 443 46.06 -28.33 2.08
N LEU A 444 46.62 -27.38 2.85
CA LEU A 444 45.84 -26.29 3.48
C LEU A 444 45.03 -25.52 2.43
N GLY A 445 45.56 -25.28 1.24
CA GLY A 445 44.86 -24.62 0.16
C GLY A 445 43.61 -25.39 -0.30
N ALA A 446 43.73 -26.70 -0.51
CA ALA A 446 42.57 -27.52 -0.87
C ALA A 446 41.50 -27.55 0.23
N ALA A 447 41.88 -27.66 1.50
CA ALA A 447 40.97 -27.61 2.63
C ALA A 447 40.28 -26.24 2.76
N MET A 448 40.99 -25.13 2.53
CA MET A 448 40.42 -23.79 2.50
C MET A 448 39.40 -23.62 1.37
N LEU A 449 39.66 -24.21 0.19
CA LEU A 449 38.73 -24.13 -0.95
C LEU A 449 37.34 -24.69 -0.55
N PHE A 450 37.29 -25.87 0.06
CA PHE A 450 36.03 -26.46 0.55
C PHE A 450 35.40 -25.60 1.66
N ALA A 451 36.18 -25.10 2.59
CA ALA A 451 35.67 -24.27 3.69
C ALA A 451 35.04 -22.95 3.15
N ILE A 452 35.73 -22.26 2.24
CA ILE A 452 35.22 -21.04 1.59
C ILE A 452 33.94 -21.35 0.82
N THR A 453 33.93 -22.48 0.08
CA THR A 453 32.75 -22.88 -0.70
C THR A 453 31.52 -23.12 0.21
N VAL A 454 31.71 -23.76 1.37
CA VAL A 454 30.64 -23.94 2.36
C VAL A 454 30.13 -22.60 2.85
N VAL A 455 31.02 -21.67 3.20
CA VAL A 455 30.62 -20.32 3.65
C VAL A 455 29.83 -19.58 2.58
N VAL A 456 30.25 -19.64 1.34
CA VAL A 456 29.61 -18.98 0.19
C VAL A 456 28.23 -19.58 -0.08
N VAL A 457 28.13 -20.91 -0.20
CA VAL A 457 26.86 -21.60 -0.53
C VAL A 457 25.81 -21.40 0.54
N THR A 458 26.20 -21.31 1.81
CA THR A 458 25.28 -21.15 2.92
C THR A 458 24.76 -19.72 3.06
N CYS A 459 25.21 -18.77 2.24
CA CYS A 459 24.77 -17.39 2.27
C CYS A 459 23.23 -17.27 2.11
N PRO A 460 22.51 -16.62 3.05
CA PRO A 460 21.05 -16.53 3.05
C PRO A 460 20.50 -15.41 2.16
N ASP A 461 21.23 -14.93 1.16
CA ASP A 461 20.86 -13.78 0.33
C ASP A 461 19.48 -13.93 -0.33
N ALA A 462 19.24 -15.02 -1.06
CA ALA A 462 17.97 -15.32 -1.69
C ALA A 462 16.81 -15.44 -0.67
N LEU A 463 17.08 -15.89 0.55
CA LEU A 463 16.10 -16.04 1.63
C LEU A 463 15.63 -14.67 2.14
N GLY A 464 16.55 -13.72 2.30
CA GLY A 464 16.25 -12.36 2.73
C GLY A 464 15.40 -11.57 1.72
N LEU A 465 15.49 -11.91 0.42
CA LEU A 465 14.70 -11.29 -0.67
C LEU A 465 13.36 -11.96 -0.93
N ALA A 466 13.21 -13.23 -0.57
CA ALA A 466 12.10 -14.09 -1.00
C ALA A 466 10.72 -13.51 -0.63
N THR A 467 10.59 -12.94 0.55
CA THR A 467 9.32 -12.42 1.08
C THR A 467 9.11 -10.93 0.80
N PRO A 468 10.05 -10.02 1.11
CA PRO A 468 9.82 -8.58 0.92
C PRO A 468 9.51 -8.20 -0.53
N THR A 469 10.22 -8.79 -1.49
CA THR A 469 9.99 -8.50 -2.91
C THR A 469 8.59 -8.94 -3.36
N ALA A 470 8.09 -10.10 -2.89
CA ALA A 470 6.75 -10.57 -3.24
C ALA A 470 5.66 -9.69 -2.60
N ILE A 471 5.84 -9.27 -1.34
CA ILE A 471 4.92 -8.35 -0.64
C ILE A 471 4.84 -7.03 -1.39
N MET A 472 5.98 -6.44 -1.74
CA MET A 472 6.03 -5.16 -2.40
C MET A 472 5.36 -5.19 -3.79
N VAL A 473 5.61 -6.24 -4.58
CA VAL A 473 4.93 -6.41 -5.88
C VAL A 473 3.43 -6.64 -5.66
N GLY A 474 3.03 -7.39 -4.62
CA GLY A 474 1.63 -7.67 -4.30
C GLY A 474 0.86 -6.43 -3.85
N THR A 475 1.42 -5.66 -2.90
CA THR A 475 0.81 -4.41 -2.42
C THR A 475 0.77 -3.35 -3.51
N GLY A 476 1.83 -3.24 -4.33
CA GLY A 476 1.85 -2.35 -5.49
C GLY A 476 0.81 -2.72 -6.56
N LEU A 477 0.61 -4.01 -6.82
CA LEU A 477 -0.45 -4.48 -7.73
C LEU A 477 -1.84 -4.19 -7.16
N GLY A 478 -2.01 -4.36 -5.84
CA GLY A 478 -3.24 -4.00 -5.13
C GLY A 478 -3.56 -2.52 -5.28
N ALA A 479 -2.60 -1.66 -4.98
CA ALA A 479 -2.75 -0.21 -5.07
C ALA A 479 -3.16 0.27 -6.46
N GLN A 480 -2.55 -0.30 -7.52
CA GLN A 480 -2.94 -0.02 -8.92
C GLN A 480 -4.38 -0.43 -9.26
N ARG A 481 -5.00 -1.28 -8.45
CA ARG A 481 -6.36 -1.77 -8.61
C ARG A 481 -7.33 -1.20 -7.57
N GLY A 482 -6.92 -0.18 -6.81
CA GLY A 482 -7.73 0.41 -5.75
C GLY A 482 -7.87 -0.46 -4.50
N VAL A 483 -7.01 -1.49 -4.34
CA VAL A 483 -6.98 -2.40 -3.21
C VAL A 483 -5.79 -2.06 -2.32
N LEU A 484 -6.02 -1.42 -1.18
CA LEU A 484 -4.98 -0.95 -0.28
C LEU A 484 -4.84 -1.87 0.94
N PHE A 485 -3.74 -2.60 1.01
CA PHE A 485 -3.38 -3.37 2.20
C PHE A 485 -2.68 -2.45 3.20
N LYS A 486 -3.11 -2.40 4.44
CA LYS A 486 -2.46 -1.58 5.48
C LYS A 486 -1.15 -2.20 5.99
N ASN A 487 -1.06 -3.53 5.93
CA ASN A 487 0.12 -4.23 6.41
C ASN A 487 0.29 -5.59 5.72
N ALA A 488 1.49 -6.16 5.83
CA ALA A 488 1.82 -7.45 5.24
C ALA A 488 1.09 -8.62 5.93
N VAL A 489 0.61 -8.43 7.16
CA VAL A 489 -0.20 -9.44 7.87
C VAL A 489 -1.56 -9.56 7.20
N GLY A 490 -2.23 -8.43 6.90
CA GLY A 490 -3.49 -8.39 6.15
C GLY A 490 -3.35 -9.03 4.77
N LEU A 491 -2.25 -8.75 4.05
CA LEU A 491 -1.95 -9.38 2.77
C LEU A 491 -1.78 -10.91 2.90
N GLU A 492 -1.07 -11.41 3.92
CA GLU A 492 -0.90 -12.85 4.15
C GLU A 492 -2.21 -13.49 4.61
N THR A 493 -2.99 -12.82 5.46
CA THR A 493 -4.28 -13.30 5.97
C THR A 493 -5.31 -13.40 4.84
N SER A 494 -5.36 -12.42 3.92
CA SER A 494 -6.28 -12.44 2.78
C SER A 494 -6.12 -13.71 1.92
N ALA A 495 -4.91 -14.26 1.85
CA ALA A 495 -4.67 -15.51 1.14
C ALA A 495 -5.32 -16.76 1.80
N ARG A 496 -5.66 -16.67 3.07
CA ARG A 496 -6.12 -17.78 3.91
C ARG A 496 -7.60 -17.72 4.24
N ILE A 497 -8.30 -16.69 3.79
CA ILE A 497 -9.73 -16.50 4.03
C ILE A 497 -10.54 -17.64 3.41
N GLN A 498 -11.50 -18.14 4.19
CA GLN A 498 -12.39 -19.26 3.86
C GLN A 498 -13.85 -18.83 3.87
N VAL A 499 -14.19 -17.77 4.64
CA VAL A 499 -15.53 -17.20 4.72
C VAL A 499 -15.41 -15.69 4.56
N VAL A 500 -16.25 -15.11 3.71
CA VAL A 500 -16.41 -13.66 3.59
C VAL A 500 -17.80 -13.28 4.06
N VAL A 501 -17.86 -12.52 5.13
CA VAL A 501 -19.10 -11.90 5.62
C VAL A 501 -19.22 -10.54 4.98
N MET A 502 -20.31 -10.30 4.29
CA MET A 502 -20.56 -9.02 3.60
C MET A 502 -21.79 -8.34 4.23
N ASP A 503 -21.63 -7.09 4.61
CA ASP A 503 -22.81 -6.28 4.93
C ASP A 503 -23.69 -6.14 3.69
N LYS A 504 -25.01 -5.99 3.89
CA LYS A 504 -25.93 -5.78 2.78
C LYS A 504 -25.83 -4.35 2.25
N THR A 505 -26.12 -3.36 3.14
CA THR A 505 -26.36 -1.97 2.76
C THR A 505 -25.05 -1.24 2.48
N GLY A 506 -24.94 -0.55 1.33
CA GLY A 506 -23.72 0.15 0.95
C GLY A 506 -22.57 -0.77 0.46
N THR A 507 -22.65 -2.09 0.73
CA THR A 507 -21.66 -3.10 0.31
C THR A 507 -22.17 -3.93 -0.88
N LEU A 508 -23.13 -4.83 -0.66
CA LEU A 508 -23.75 -5.64 -1.73
C LEU A 508 -24.77 -4.85 -2.53
N THR A 509 -25.34 -3.81 -1.92
CA THR A 509 -26.31 -2.92 -2.52
C THR A 509 -25.74 -1.50 -2.64
N LYS A 510 -26.38 -0.65 -3.41
CA LYS A 510 -25.92 0.74 -3.61
C LYS A 510 -26.01 1.60 -2.35
N GLY A 511 -26.87 1.22 -1.38
CA GLY A 511 -27.17 2.02 -0.19
C GLY A 511 -28.10 3.20 -0.47
N GLU A 512 -28.57 3.31 -1.70
CA GLU A 512 -29.51 4.33 -2.14
C GLU A 512 -30.84 3.67 -2.51
N PRO A 513 -31.99 4.24 -2.07
CA PRO A 513 -33.28 3.76 -2.50
C PRO A 513 -33.46 3.91 -4.02
N GLU A 514 -33.96 2.87 -4.66
CA GLU A 514 -34.37 2.88 -6.08
C GLU A 514 -35.82 2.38 -6.23
N VAL A 515 -36.55 2.94 -7.19
CA VAL A 515 -37.88 2.44 -7.55
C VAL A 515 -37.70 1.11 -8.30
N THR A 516 -38.21 0.04 -7.73
CA THR A 516 -38.13 -1.31 -8.30
C THR A 516 -39.41 -1.76 -8.97
N ASP A 517 -40.54 -1.22 -8.57
CA ASP A 517 -41.85 -1.59 -9.07
C ASP A 517 -42.78 -0.36 -9.11
N VAL A 518 -43.51 -0.25 -10.19
CA VAL A 518 -44.65 0.67 -10.33
C VAL A 518 -45.88 -0.15 -10.67
N VAL A 519 -46.89 -0.04 -9.83
CA VAL A 519 -48.17 -0.76 -10.03
C VAL A 519 -49.28 0.28 -10.13
N THR A 520 -49.93 0.39 -11.27
CA THR A 520 -51.06 1.33 -11.51
C THR A 520 -52.41 0.72 -11.20
N ALA A 521 -53.36 1.52 -10.77
CA ALA A 521 -54.76 1.14 -10.71
C ALA A 521 -55.37 1.00 -12.11
N ASP A 522 -56.43 0.23 -12.27
CA ASP A 522 -57.11 0.06 -13.55
C ASP A 522 -57.52 1.41 -14.16
N GLY A 523 -57.03 1.65 -15.37
CA GLY A 523 -57.31 2.89 -16.13
C GLY A 523 -56.38 4.06 -15.83
N THR A 524 -55.34 3.88 -15.00
CA THR A 524 -54.29 4.89 -14.74
C THR A 524 -53.08 4.60 -15.62
N ASP A 525 -52.62 5.61 -16.39
CA ASP A 525 -51.39 5.51 -17.14
C ASP A 525 -50.17 5.68 -16.22
N GLU A 526 -49.15 4.82 -16.41
CA GLU A 526 -47.93 4.83 -15.60
C GLU A 526 -47.18 6.17 -15.70
N SER A 527 -47.04 6.70 -16.89
CA SER A 527 -46.33 7.97 -17.13
C SER A 527 -47.04 9.15 -16.49
N GLU A 528 -48.41 9.13 -16.47
CA GLU A 528 -49.21 10.12 -15.79
C GLU A 528 -49.07 10.03 -14.28
N LEU A 529 -49.15 8.82 -13.72
CA LEU A 529 -48.93 8.58 -12.29
C LEU A 529 -47.55 9.10 -11.86
N LEU A 530 -46.50 8.70 -12.57
CA LEU A 530 -45.15 9.15 -12.26
C LEU A 530 -44.97 10.66 -12.37
N ARG A 531 -45.63 11.29 -13.32
CA ARG A 531 -45.59 12.74 -13.54
C ARG A 531 -46.19 13.51 -12.34
N LEU A 532 -47.32 13.07 -11.84
CA LEU A 532 -48.02 13.66 -10.72
C LEU A 532 -47.27 13.41 -9.40
N VAL A 533 -46.81 12.18 -9.18
CA VAL A 533 -46.06 11.80 -7.97
C VAL A 533 -44.70 12.49 -7.91
N ALA A 534 -43.93 12.49 -9.00
CA ALA A 534 -42.63 13.16 -9.07
C ALA A 534 -42.73 14.67 -8.85
N ALA A 535 -43.86 15.30 -9.23
CA ALA A 535 -44.11 16.71 -8.95
C ALA A 535 -44.23 16.98 -7.44
N VAL A 536 -44.93 16.12 -6.69
CA VAL A 536 -45.03 16.21 -5.23
C VAL A 536 -43.68 15.90 -4.57
N GLU A 537 -43.02 14.83 -4.97
CA GLU A 537 -41.78 14.37 -4.34
C GLU A 537 -40.59 15.27 -4.62
N ARG A 538 -40.63 16.08 -5.67
CA ARG A 538 -39.59 17.09 -5.97
C ARG A 538 -39.49 18.21 -4.93
N GLU A 539 -40.60 18.46 -4.18
CA GLU A 539 -40.66 19.42 -3.09
C GLU A 539 -40.26 18.80 -1.73
N SER A 540 -39.94 17.51 -1.70
CA SER A 540 -39.60 16.73 -0.50
C SER A 540 -38.09 16.47 -0.43
N GLU A 541 -37.48 16.66 0.72
CA GLU A 541 -36.05 16.34 1.00
C GLU A 541 -35.84 14.87 1.43
N HIS A 542 -36.86 14.02 1.32
CA HIS A 542 -36.75 12.62 1.78
C HIS A 542 -36.03 11.73 0.75
N PRO A 543 -35.10 10.84 1.15
CA PRO A 543 -34.37 9.96 0.20
C PRO A 543 -35.28 9.10 -0.70
N LEU A 544 -36.44 8.67 -0.23
CA LEU A 544 -37.45 7.95 -1.03
C LEU A 544 -38.05 8.84 -2.12
N ALA A 545 -38.20 10.13 -1.84
CA ALA A 545 -38.74 11.12 -2.78
C ALA A 545 -37.73 11.34 -3.93
N GLU A 546 -36.47 11.51 -3.59
CA GLU A 546 -35.40 11.61 -4.59
C GLU A 546 -35.35 10.39 -5.54
N ALA A 547 -35.54 9.17 -4.98
CA ALA A 547 -35.57 7.94 -5.77
C ALA A 547 -36.73 7.97 -6.80
N VAL A 548 -37.89 8.44 -6.42
CA VAL A 548 -39.06 8.56 -7.34
C VAL A 548 -38.80 9.60 -8.40
N VAL A 549 -38.22 10.75 -8.05
CA VAL A 549 -37.87 11.81 -9.00
C VAL A 549 -36.86 11.33 -10.01
N ARG A 550 -35.76 10.68 -9.57
CA ARG A 550 -34.74 10.11 -10.46
C ARG A 550 -35.33 9.06 -11.41
N TYR A 551 -36.18 8.21 -10.91
CA TYR A 551 -36.87 7.19 -11.72
C TYR A 551 -37.72 7.82 -12.81
N ALA A 552 -38.56 8.82 -12.48
CA ALA A 552 -39.39 9.54 -13.43
C ALA A 552 -38.57 10.26 -14.50
N GLU A 553 -37.47 10.91 -14.14
CA GLU A 553 -36.55 11.58 -15.05
C GLU A 553 -35.88 10.59 -16.01
N ALA A 554 -35.41 9.43 -15.52
CA ALA A 554 -34.83 8.37 -16.34
C ALA A 554 -35.82 7.80 -17.37
N HIS A 555 -37.13 7.83 -17.07
CA HIS A 555 -38.19 7.41 -17.97
C HIS A 555 -38.72 8.55 -18.86
N GLY A 556 -38.06 9.72 -18.88
CA GLY A 556 -38.40 10.84 -19.76
C GLY A 556 -39.69 11.56 -19.34
N VAL A 557 -40.13 11.43 -18.11
CA VAL A 557 -41.36 12.07 -17.59
C VAL A 557 -41.11 13.57 -17.44
N ALA A 558 -41.98 14.39 -18.04
CA ALA A 558 -41.84 15.85 -17.99
C ALA A 558 -42.03 16.40 -16.57
N ALA A 559 -41.13 17.31 -16.19
CA ALA A 559 -41.21 17.99 -14.89
C ALA A 559 -42.41 18.92 -14.83
N VAL A 560 -43.24 18.73 -13.81
CA VAL A 560 -44.41 19.57 -13.50
C VAL A 560 -44.23 20.16 -12.11
N ARG A 561 -44.81 21.35 -11.87
CA ARG A 561 -44.71 22.03 -10.58
C ARG A 561 -45.89 21.67 -9.69
N ALA A 562 -45.60 21.36 -8.44
CA ALA A 562 -46.59 21.21 -7.39
C ALA A 562 -46.94 22.57 -6.78
N GLU A 563 -48.21 22.70 -6.38
CA GLU A 563 -48.72 23.87 -5.64
C GLU A 563 -49.28 23.40 -4.28
N ARG A 564 -49.28 24.27 -3.30
CA ARG A 564 -49.82 24.01 -1.93
C ARG A 564 -49.25 22.72 -1.31
N PHE A 565 -47.94 22.52 -1.45
CA PHE A 565 -47.23 21.37 -0.84
C PHE A 565 -47.38 21.37 0.70
N GLU A 566 -47.81 20.23 1.23
CA GLU A 566 -47.89 19.96 2.66
C GLU A 566 -47.11 18.68 2.99
N ASN A 567 -46.06 18.81 3.75
CA ASN A 567 -45.34 17.66 4.30
C ASN A 567 -46.07 17.15 5.56
N VAL A 568 -46.43 15.87 5.57
CA VAL A 568 -47.06 15.19 6.72
C VAL A 568 -46.00 14.32 7.40
N PRO A 569 -45.36 14.83 8.50
CA PRO A 569 -44.22 14.16 9.11
C PRO A 569 -44.44 12.68 9.43
N GLY A 570 -43.59 11.81 8.92
CA GLY A 570 -43.63 10.35 9.12
C GLY A 570 -44.75 9.62 8.36
N HIS A 571 -45.52 10.32 7.49
CA HIS A 571 -46.65 9.76 6.73
C HIS A 571 -46.47 9.92 5.21
N GLY A 572 -45.99 11.07 4.74
CA GLY A 572 -45.85 11.37 3.30
C GLY A 572 -46.09 12.86 3.01
N ALA A 573 -46.51 13.16 1.80
CA ALA A 573 -46.78 14.51 1.34
C ALA A 573 -48.11 14.63 0.56
N ILE A 574 -48.65 15.84 0.54
CA ILE A 574 -49.86 16.19 -0.20
C ILE A 574 -49.57 17.45 -0.98
N ALA A 575 -50.00 17.54 -2.24
CA ALA A 575 -49.91 18.76 -3.03
C ALA A 575 -51.00 18.80 -4.11
N ASP A 576 -51.22 19.99 -4.66
CA ASP A 576 -52.04 20.14 -5.87
C ASP A 576 -51.08 20.19 -7.09
N VAL A 577 -51.35 19.34 -8.04
CA VAL A 577 -50.59 19.24 -9.30
C VAL A 577 -51.55 19.34 -10.48
N GLU A 578 -51.44 20.37 -11.29
CA GLU A 578 -52.32 20.64 -12.44
C GLU A 578 -53.83 20.62 -12.13
N GLY A 579 -54.20 21.02 -10.91
CA GLY A 579 -55.59 21.06 -10.45
C GLY A 579 -56.09 19.77 -9.81
N HIS A 580 -55.28 18.74 -9.73
CA HIS A 580 -55.54 17.48 -9.04
C HIS A 580 -54.92 17.48 -7.66
N ARG A 581 -55.62 17.03 -6.65
CA ARG A 581 -55.07 16.80 -5.31
C ARG A 581 -54.37 15.47 -5.29
N VAL A 582 -53.03 15.50 -5.15
CA VAL A 582 -52.16 14.33 -5.14
C VAL A 582 -51.71 14.06 -3.71
N VAL A 583 -51.85 12.81 -3.27
CA VAL A 583 -51.42 12.30 -1.95
C VAL A 583 -50.40 11.21 -2.19
N VAL A 584 -49.20 11.36 -1.62
CA VAL A 584 -48.12 10.42 -1.75
C VAL A 584 -47.62 10.05 -0.37
N GLY A 585 -47.62 8.75 -0.02
CA GLY A 585 -47.17 8.39 1.31
C GLY A 585 -47.46 6.93 1.71
N ASN A 586 -47.31 6.67 3.00
CA ASN A 586 -47.50 5.34 3.55
C ASN A 586 -49.00 5.02 3.82
N ARG A 587 -49.28 3.79 4.26
CA ARG A 587 -50.64 3.33 4.58
C ARG A 587 -51.36 4.25 5.57
N ARG A 588 -50.66 4.79 6.56
CA ARG A 588 -51.29 5.67 7.57
C ARG A 588 -51.80 6.98 6.99
N LEU A 589 -51.07 7.51 5.96
CA LEU A 589 -51.55 8.69 5.24
C LEU A 589 -52.79 8.35 4.42
N ALA A 590 -52.82 7.22 3.74
CA ALA A 590 -53.97 6.76 2.98
C ALA A 590 -55.20 6.56 3.87
N GLU A 591 -55.04 5.97 5.07
CA GLU A 591 -56.10 5.80 6.06
C GLU A 591 -56.60 7.15 6.59
N ARG A 592 -55.69 8.11 6.87
CA ARG A 592 -56.04 9.47 7.32
C ARG A 592 -56.85 10.24 6.28
N GLU A 593 -56.51 10.09 5.01
CA GLU A 593 -57.18 10.76 3.89
C GLU A 593 -58.37 9.95 3.33
N GLU A 594 -58.78 8.89 4.05
CA GLU A 594 -59.92 8.02 3.73
C GLU A 594 -59.85 7.40 2.33
N ILE A 595 -58.63 7.10 1.85
CA ILE A 595 -58.37 6.50 0.54
C ILE A 595 -58.52 5.00 0.61
N ASP A 596 -59.51 4.47 -0.14
CA ASP A 596 -59.70 3.03 -0.31
C ASP A 596 -58.74 2.49 -1.36
N LEU A 597 -57.92 1.50 -0.98
CA LEU A 597 -56.92 0.87 -1.86
C LEU A 597 -57.50 -0.23 -2.77
N GLY A 598 -58.67 -0.78 -2.44
CA GLY A 598 -59.31 -1.83 -3.22
C GLY A 598 -58.36 -2.99 -3.54
N GLU A 599 -58.21 -3.34 -4.82
CA GLU A 599 -57.33 -4.41 -5.30
C GLU A 599 -55.84 -4.11 -5.08
N LEU A 600 -55.47 -2.83 -4.99
CA LEU A 600 -54.09 -2.45 -4.75
C LEU A 600 -53.59 -2.87 -3.34
N ASP A 601 -54.48 -3.06 -2.34
CA ASP A 601 -54.05 -3.48 -1.01
C ASP A 601 -53.39 -4.88 -1.00
N GLN A 602 -53.90 -5.78 -1.87
CA GLN A 602 -53.30 -7.09 -2.02
C GLN A 602 -51.88 -6.98 -2.63
N ARG A 603 -51.72 -6.19 -3.70
CA ARG A 603 -50.43 -5.92 -4.33
C ARG A 603 -49.46 -5.22 -3.40
N ARG A 604 -49.94 -4.26 -2.62
CA ARG A 604 -49.16 -3.59 -1.57
C ARG A 604 -48.59 -4.60 -0.56
N LYS A 605 -49.44 -5.54 -0.09
CA LYS A 605 -48.99 -6.58 0.84
C LYS A 605 -47.93 -7.51 0.20
N GLU A 606 -48.14 -7.90 -1.04
CA GLU A 606 -47.17 -8.70 -1.82
C GLU A 606 -45.84 -7.99 -1.93
N LEU A 607 -45.82 -6.73 -2.32
CA LEU A 607 -44.61 -5.92 -2.38
C LEU A 607 -43.92 -5.74 -1.00
N ALA A 608 -44.72 -5.48 0.04
CA ALA A 608 -44.20 -5.33 1.38
C ALA A 608 -43.62 -6.63 1.95
N THR A 609 -44.22 -7.80 1.65
CA THR A 609 -43.69 -9.10 2.09
C THR A 609 -42.36 -9.46 1.38
N THR A 610 -42.10 -8.87 0.22
CA THR A 610 -40.83 -9.02 -0.49
C THR A 610 -39.78 -7.94 -0.12
N GLY A 611 -40.03 -7.21 0.97
CA GLY A 611 -39.07 -6.26 1.55
C GLY A 611 -38.97 -4.91 0.85
N ARG A 612 -39.98 -4.55 0.06
CA ARG A 612 -40.06 -3.22 -0.52
C ARG A 612 -40.75 -2.23 0.41
N THR A 613 -40.24 -1.01 0.44
CA THR A 613 -40.99 0.14 0.99
C THR A 613 -42.01 0.54 -0.04
N VAL A 614 -43.30 0.40 0.31
CA VAL A 614 -44.40 0.72 -0.63
C VAL A 614 -44.96 2.09 -0.34
N VAL A 615 -44.80 2.97 -1.32
CA VAL A 615 -45.43 4.31 -1.36
C VAL A 615 -46.74 4.19 -2.11
N ILE A 616 -47.79 4.71 -1.50
CA ILE A 616 -49.13 4.76 -2.07
C ILE A 616 -49.32 6.13 -2.71
N ALA A 617 -49.76 6.15 -3.95
CA ALA A 617 -50.12 7.36 -4.68
C ALA A 617 -51.63 7.41 -4.88
N ALA A 618 -52.27 8.52 -4.55
CA ALA A 618 -53.69 8.74 -4.78
C ALA A 618 -53.93 10.10 -5.43
N VAL A 619 -54.90 10.19 -6.29
CA VAL A 619 -55.31 11.39 -7.04
C VAL A 619 -56.78 11.61 -6.79
N ASP A 620 -57.17 12.82 -6.38
CA ASP A 620 -58.54 13.24 -6.08
C ASP A 620 -59.31 12.26 -5.18
N GLY A 621 -58.65 11.77 -4.14
CA GLY A 621 -59.21 10.85 -3.15
C GLY A 621 -59.34 9.40 -3.59
N ARG A 622 -58.79 9.00 -4.76
CA ARG A 622 -58.77 7.62 -5.25
C ARG A 622 -57.37 7.10 -5.37
N ALA A 623 -57.13 5.87 -4.94
CA ALA A 623 -55.86 5.20 -5.14
C ALA A 623 -55.56 5.08 -6.62
N ALA A 624 -54.42 5.66 -7.06
CA ALA A 624 -53.97 5.70 -8.43
C ALA A 624 -52.87 4.68 -8.71
N GLY A 625 -52.08 4.33 -7.70
CA GLY A 625 -51.03 3.33 -7.85
C GLY A 625 -50.15 3.15 -6.60
N LEU A 626 -49.19 2.25 -6.73
CA LEU A 626 -48.18 1.92 -5.75
C LEU A 626 -46.80 2.04 -6.37
N ILE A 627 -45.85 2.57 -5.60
CA ILE A 627 -44.44 2.61 -5.97
C ILE A 627 -43.67 1.78 -4.96
N GLY A 628 -43.06 0.69 -5.41
CA GLY A 628 -42.17 -0.17 -4.62
C GLY A 628 -40.75 0.38 -4.68
N ILE A 629 -40.18 0.66 -3.52
CA ILE A 629 -38.83 1.21 -3.41
C ILE A 629 -37.99 0.24 -2.57
N ALA A 630 -36.80 -0.11 -3.04
CA ALA A 630 -35.88 -0.95 -2.32
C ALA A 630 -34.42 -0.53 -2.63
N ASP A 631 -33.53 -0.92 -1.75
CA ASP A 631 -32.10 -0.81 -2.00
C ASP A 631 -31.69 -1.90 -3.03
N ALA A 632 -31.23 -1.49 -4.19
CA ALA A 632 -30.93 -2.40 -5.29
C ALA A 632 -29.51 -3.01 -5.14
N PRO A 633 -29.33 -4.30 -5.46
CA PRO A 633 -28.00 -4.89 -5.56
C PRO A 633 -27.14 -4.15 -6.59
N ARG A 634 -25.84 -4.02 -6.31
CA ARG A 634 -24.89 -3.51 -7.31
C ARG A 634 -24.79 -4.50 -8.47
N GLU A 635 -24.55 -3.99 -9.67
CA GLU A 635 -24.45 -4.79 -10.89
C GLU A 635 -23.33 -5.85 -10.83
N THR A 636 -22.26 -5.53 -10.10
CA THR A 636 -21.09 -6.40 -9.92
C THR A 636 -21.23 -7.43 -8.79
N SER A 637 -22.25 -7.30 -7.91
CA SER A 637 -22.42 -8.19 -6.76
C SER A 637 -22.60 -9.66 -7.12
N PRO A 638 -23.40 -10.04 -8.14
CA PRO A 638 -23.51 -11.46 -8.53
C PRO A 638 -22.18 -12.02 -9.01
N GLN A 639 -21.41 -11.24 -9.77
CA GLN A 639 -20.10 -11.66 -10.24
C GLN A 639 -19.10 -11.77 -9.08
N ALA A 640 -19.13 -10.86 -8.12
CA ALA A 640 -18.27 -10.91 -6.94
C ALA A 640 -18.49 -12.18 -6.12
N VAL A 641 -19.76 -12.57 -5.89
CA VAL A 641 -20.13 -13.82 -5.22
C VAL A 641 -19.63 -15.04 -6.00
N ALA A 642 -19.87 -15.09 -7.32
CA ALA A 642 -19.39 -16.17 -8.17
C ALA A 642 -17.87 -16.32 -8.18
N GLU A 643 -17.13 -15.20 -8.17
CA GLU A 643 -15.67 -15.19 -8.11
C GLU A 643 -15.14 -15.64 -6.75
N LEU A 644 -15.85 -15.33 -5.65
CA LEU A 644 -15.51 -15.84 -4.30
C LEU A 644 -15.73 -17.36 -4.24
N HIS A 645 -16.83 -17.87 -4.80
CA HIS A 645 -17.08 -19.30 -4.93
C HIS A 645 -16.02 -20.02 -5.78
N ALA A 646 -15.59 -19.41 -6.89
CA ALA A 646 -14.49 -19.93 -7.72
C ALA A 646 -13.16 -20.00 -6.95
N LEU A 647 -12.99 -19.17 -5.93
CA LEU A 647 -11.87 -19.25 -4.99
C LEU A 647 -12.08 -20.27 -3.87
N GLY A 648 -13.25 -20.95 -3.79
CA GLY A 648 -13.60 -21.86 -2.71
C GLY A 648 -13.85 -21.14 -1.38
N VAL A 649 -14.41 -19.93 -1.44
CA VAL A 649 -14.73 -19.09 -0.28
C VAL A 649 -16.26 -19.05 -0.14
N GLU A 650 -16.76 -19.35 1.06
CA GLU A 650 -18.18 -19.22 1.40
C GLU A 650 -18.53 -17.74 1.58
N VAL A 651 -19.71 -17.36 1.09
CA VAL A 651 -20.22 -15.99 1.21
C VAL A 651 -21.38 -15.96 2.18
N VAL A 652 -21.28 -15.12 3.20
CA VAL A 652 -22.31 -14.88 4.22
C VAL A 652 -22.80 -13.44 4.12
N MET A 653 -24.08 -13.25 3.98
CA MET A 653 -24.68 -11.91 4.08
C MET A 653 -25.11 -11.62 5.51
N LEU A 654 -24.72 -10.47 6.02
CA LEU A 654 -25.09 -9.97 7.34
C LEU A 654 -25.92 -8.72 7.19
N THR A 655 -27.12 -8.67 7.78
CA THR A 655 -28.02 -7.52 7.64
C THR A 655 -28.93 -7.33 8.84
N GLY A 656 -29.34 -6.08 9.08
CA GLY A 656 -30.41 -5.72 10.02
C GLY A 656 -31.81 -5.87 9.45
N ASP A 657 -31.97 -6.18 8.16
CA ASP A 657 -33.27 -6.37 7.53
C ASP A 657 -33.98 -7.64 8.04
N ASN A 658 -35.27 -7.73 7.77
CA ASN A 658 -36.02 -8.94 8.05
C ASN A 658 -35.57 -10.11 7.15
N GLN A 659 -35.79 -11.34 7.63
CA GLN A 659 -35.37 -12.55 6.98
C GLN A 659 -35.85 -12.68 5.53
N ALA A 660 -37.10 -12.33 5.23
CA ALA A 660 -37.67 -12.47 3.88
C ALA A 660 -37.00 -11.56 2.84
N THR A 661 -36.66 -10.32 3.24
CA THR A 661 -35.90 -9.40 2.38
C THR A 661 -34.51 -9.91 2.12
N ALA A 662 -33.85 -10.39 3.17
CA ALA A 662 -32.51 -10.90 3.11
C ALA A 662 -32.41 -12.16 2.24
N ASP A 663 -33.32 -13.11 2.41
CA ASP A 663 -33.38 -14.36 1.63
C ASP A 663 -33.56 -14.07 0.12
N ARG A 664 -34.42 -13.12 -0.23
CA ARG A 664 -34.62 -12.72 -1.63
C ARG A 664 -33.35 -12.18 -2.28
N ILE A 665 -32.62 -11.31 -1.58
CA ILE A 665 -31.38 -10.73 -2.08
C ILE A 665 -30.31 -11.83 -2.18
N ALA A 666 -30.24 -12.69 -1.18
CA ALA A 666 -29.28 -13.81 -1.17
C ALA A 666 -29.52 -14.80 -2.33
N GLU A 667 -30.80 -15.14 -2.61
CA GLU A 667 -31.17 -16.00 -3.75
C GLU A 667 -30.77 -15.33 -5.08
N GLN A 668 -31.04 -14.04 -5.22
CA GLN A 668 -30.69 -13.27 -6.42
C GLN A 668 -29.17 -13.22 -6.67
N LEU A 669 -28.38 -13.12 -5.60
CA LEU A 669 -26.93 -13.01 -5.66
C LEU A 669 -26.19 -14.36 -5.59
N GLY A 670 -26.88 -15.44 -5.23
CA GLY A 670 -26.31 -16.78 -5.03
C GLY A 670 -25.49 -16.90 -3.75
N ILE A 671 -25.89 -16.21 -2.66
CA ILE A 671 -25.21 -16.21 -1.37
C ILE A 671 -25.52 -17.47 -0.58
N ASP A 672 -24.52 -18.08 0.08
CA ASP A 672 -24.65 -19.38 0.75
C ASP A 672 -25.41 -19.32 2.06
N THR A 673 -25.17 -18.28 2.86
CA THR A 673 -25.70 -18.16 4.22
C THR A 673 -26.19 -16.74 4.48
N VAL A 674 -27.35 -16.62 5.13
CA VAL A 674 -27.96 -15.35 5.51
C VAL A 674 -28.05 -15.25 7.02
N ILE A 675 -27.61 -14.14 7.60
CA ILE A 675 -27.77 -13.79 9.00
C ILE A 675 -28.54 -12.45 9.03
N ALA A 676 -29.84 -12.53 9.20
CA ALA A 676 -30.77 -11.40 9.17
C ALA A 676 -31.12 -10.91 10.59
N GLU A 677 -31.81 -9.77 10.68
CA GLU A 677 -32.30 -9.16 11.93
C GLU A 677 -31.20 -8.89 12.97
N VAL A 678 -29.97 -8.59 12.53
CA VAL A 678 -28.82 -8.34 13.41
C VAL A 678 -28.72 -6.86 13.76
N LEU A 679 -28.70 -6.57 15.04
CA LEU A 679 -28.47 -5.20 15.50
C LEU A 679 -27.00 -4.78 15.27
N PRO A 680 -26.71 -3.51 15.03
CA PRO A 680 -25.34 -3.03 14.79
C PRO A 680 -24.33 -3.48 15.84
N GLY A 681 -24.70 -3.49 17.12
CA GLY A 681 -23.85 -3.93 18.22
C GLY A 681 -23.55 -5.44 18.24
N ASP A 682 -24.38 -6.27 17.60
CA ASP A 682 -24.26 -7.73 17.62
C ASP A 682 -23.49 -8.29 16.40
N LYS A 683 -23.20 -7.46 15.39
CA LYS A 683 -22.48 -7.88 14.19
C LYS A 683 -21.12 -8.53 14.51
N ALA A 684 -20.36 -7.94 15.45
CA ALA A 684 -19.08 -8.49 15.90
C ALA A 684 -19.21 -9.87 16.55
N ALA A 685 -20.29 -10.11 17.32
CA ALA A 685 -20.54 -11.41 17.92
C ALA A 685 -20.83 -12.48 16.86
N LYS A 686 -21.54 -12.13 15.78
CA LYS A 686 -21.81 -13.04 14.66
C LYS A 686 -20.54 -13.42 13.89
N VAL A 687 -19.62 -12.46 13.70
CA VAL A 687 -18.30 -12.75 13.13
C VAL A 687 -17.53 -13.70 14.05
N ALA A 688 -17.52 -13.46 15.37
CA ALA A 688 -16.88 -14.32 16.34
C ALA A 688 -17.45 -15.75 16.36
N GLU A 689 -18.78 -15.92 16.22
CA GLU A 689 -19.43 -17.23 16.07
C GLU A 689 -18.90 -18.01 14.86
N LEU A 690 -18.73 -17.35 13.71
CA LEU A 690 -18.15 -17.97 12.51
C LEU A 690 -16.68 -18.34 12.72
N GLN A 691 -15.88 -17.48 13.37
CA GLN A 691 -14.48 -17.77 13.71
C GLN A 691 -14.34 -18.96 14.68
N ALA A 692 -15.30 -19.13 15.60
CA ALA A 692 -15.32 -20.25 16.53
C ALA A 692 -15.42 -21.64 15.84
N THR A 693 -15.82 -21.69 14.57
CA THR A 693 -15.77 -22.91 13.73
C THR A 693 -14.34 -23.28 13.29
N GLY A 694 -13.34 -22.48 13.62
CA GLY A 694 -11.93 -22.67 13.23
C GLY A 694 -11.59 -22.18 11.83
N ARG A 695 -12.53 -21.52 11.14
CA ARG A 695 -12.33 -20.95 9.80
C ARG A 695 -11.82 -19.51 9.89
N LYS A 696 -11.07 -19.08 8.86
CA LYS A 696 -10.61 -17.71 8.71
C LYS A 696 -11.70 -16.88 8.04
N VAL A 697 -12.14 -15.84 8.74
CA VAL A 697 -13.29 -14.99 8.39
C VAL A 697 -12.82 -13.60 8.02
N ALA A 698 -13.25 -13.11 6.85
CA ALA A 698 -13.17 -11.69 6.50
C ALA A 698 -14.53 -11.03 6.73
N MET A 699 -14.55 -9.79 7.19
CA MET A 699 -15.74 -8.93 7.24
C MET A 699 -15.56 -7.78 6.25
N VAL A 700 -16.59 -7.54 5.43
CA VAL A 700 -16.65 -6.45 4.46
C VAL A 700 -17.81 -5.52 4.82
N GLY A 701 -17.52 -4.23 4.98
CA GLY A 701 -18.53 -3.22 5.31
C GLY A 701 -18.04 -1.81 5.02
N ASP A 702 -18.94 -0.81 5.12
CA ASP A 702 -18.66 0.61 4.86
C ASP A 702 -17.97 1.34 6.03
N GLY A 703 -17.89 0.70 7.17
CA GLY A 703 -17.06 1.08 8.31
C GLY A 703 -17.73 1.88 9.44
N VAL A 704 -18.81 2.60 9.23
CA VAL A 704 -19.40 3.43 10.31
C VAL A 704 -20.09 2.53 11.36
N ASN A 705 -20.97 1.65 10.90
CA ASN A 705 -21.72 0.73 11.75
C ASN A 705 -21.00 -0.62 11.93
N ASP A 706 -20.06 -0.94 11.06
CA ASP A 706 -19.39 -2.22 10.98
C ASP A 706 -18.01 -2.24 11.65
N ALA A 707 -17.49 -1.10 12.12
CA ALA A 707 -16.16 -0.99 12.72
C ALA A 707 -15.88 -2.05 13.79
N PRO A 708 -16.78 -2.37 14.73
CA PRO A 708 -16.54 -3.45 15.69
C PRO A 708 -16.45 -4.84 15.03
N ALA A 709 -17.21 -5.10 13.97
CA ALA A 709 -17.19 -6.36 13.24
C ALA A 709 -15.94 -6.49 12.34
N LEU A 710 -15.52 -5.38 11.73
CA LEU A 710 -14.26 -5.29 10.97
C LEU A 710 -13.06 -5.58 11.87
N ALA A 711 -13.03 -4.98 13.07
CA ALA A 711 -11.97 -5.21 14.06
C ALA A 711 -11.94 -6.64 14.61
N GLN A 712 -13.12 -7.30 14.71
CA GLN A 712 -13.25 -8.67 15.22
C GLN A 712 -12.79 -9.70 14.19
N ALA A 713 -12.99 -9.47 12.90
CA ALA A 713 -12.66 -10.40 11.83
C ALA A 713 -11.15 -10.73 11.79
N ASP A 714 -10.79 -11.87 11.19
CA ASP A 714 -9.38 -12.18 10.87
C ASP A 714 -8.83 -11.20 9.82
N LEU A 715 -9.70 -10.65 8.98
CA LEU A 715 -9.40 -9.64 7.99
C LEU A 715 -10.58 -8.67 7.89
N GLY A 716 -10.42 -7.46 8.37
CA GLY A 716 -11.37 -6.36 8.15
C GLY A 716 -11.14 -5.72 6.79
N ILE A 717 -12.19 -5.60 5.98
CA ILE A 717 -12.17 -5.00 4.63
C ILE A 717 -13.17 -3.83 4.62
N ALA A 718 -12.66 -2.61 4.56
CA ALA A 718 -13.49 -1.42 4.33
C ALA A 718 -13.74 -1.23 2.85
N ILE A 719 -14.99 -0.99 2.45
CA ILE A 719 -15.40 -0.77 1.06
C ILE A 719 -15.84 0.68 0.84
N GLY A 720 -15.38 1.27 -0.29
CA GLY A 720 -15.61 2.68 -0.58
C GLY A 720 -14.58 3.58 0.12
N ALA A 721 -14.33 4.76 -0.41
CA ALA A 721 -13.48 5.79 0.20
C ALA A 721 -14.10 6.36 1.50
N GLY A 722 -14.77 5.49 2.24
CA GLY A 722 -15.60 5.74 3.39
C GLY A 722 -14.91 6.51 4.51
N THR A 723 -15.53 6.62 5.61
CA THR A 723 -15.16 7.40 6.78
C THR A 723 -13.77 7.07 7.31
N ASP A 724 -13.09 8.06 7.88
CA ASP A 724 -11.79 7.91 8.57
C ASP A 724 -11.80 6.72 9.56
N VAL A 725 -12.97 6.43 10.17
CA VAL A 725 -13.16 5.31 11.10
C VAL A 725 -13.00 3.94 10.43
N ALA A 726 -13.50 3.77 9.19
CA ALA A 726 -13.32 2.53 8.43
C ALA A 726 -11.87 2.31 8.03
N ILE A 727 -11.24 3.38 7.55
CA ILE A 727 -9.83 3.37 7.20
C ILE A 727 -9.00 3.04 8.44
N GLU A 728 -9.33 3.55 9.62
CA GLU A 728 -8.57 3.30 10.83
C GLU A 728 -8.72 1.84 11.34
N THR A 729 -9.89 1.25 11.18
CA THR A 729 -10.24 -0.04 11.79
C THR A 729 -9.91 -1.25 10.90
N ALA A 730 -10.08 -1.14 9.59
CA ALA A 730 -9.88 -2.25 8.66
C ALA A 730 -8.40 -2.58 8.40
N ASP A 731 -8.09 -3.81 8.03
CA ASP A 731 -6.77 -4.24 7.55
C ASP A 731 -6.54 -3.96 6.07
N LEU A 732 -7.62 -3.82 5.31
CA LEU A 732 -7.65 -3.63 3.88
C LEU A 732 -8.72 -2.60 3.53
N VAL A 733 -8.38 -1.67 2.65
CA VAL A 733 -9.29 -0.63 2.17
C VAL A 733 -9.49 -0.79 0.67
N LEU A 734 -10.73 -0.91 0.25
CA LEU A 734 -11.13 -0.88 -1.15
C LEU A 734 -11.55 0.55 -1.50
N MET A 735 -10.83 1.16 -2.43
CA MET A 735 -11.08 2.57 -2.81
C MET A 735 -12.42 2.75 -3.52
N ARG A 736 -12.86 1.71 -4.23
CA ARG A 736 -14.15 1.67 -4.90
C ARG A 736 -15.20 1.05 -3.98
N SER A 737 -16.43 1.50 -4.14
CA SER A 737 -17.59 0.82 -3.55
C SER A 737 -18.04 -0.40 -4.37
N ASP A 738 -17.08 -1.15 -4.94
CA ASP A 738 -17.34 -2.29 -5.82
C ASP A 738 -17.05 -3.63 -5.12
N PRO A 739 -18.07 -4.49 -4.88
CA PRO A 739 -17.87 -5.80 -4.26
C PRO A 739 -16.88 -6.71 -5.02
N LEU A 740 -16.66 -6.49 -6.32
CA LEU A 740 -15.73 -7.27 -7.14
C LEU A 740 -14.26 -7.06 -6.73
N ASP A 741 -13.97 -5.99 -5.99
CA ASP A 741 -12.63 -5.76 -5.44
C ASP A 741 -12.30 -6.72 -4.28
N VAL A 742 -13.29 -7.33 -3.63
CA VAL A 742 -13.08 -8.33 -2.57
C VAL A 742 -12.39 -9.59 -3.12
N PRO A 743 -12.95 -10.30 -4.13
CA PRO A 743 -12.24 -11.43 -4.74
C PRO A 743 -10.92 -11.02 -5.40
N THR A 744 -10.80 -9.78 -5.90
CA THR A 744 -9.54 -9.23 -6.42
C THR A 744 -8.48 -9.18 -5.33
N ALA A 745 -8.80 -8.66 -4.15
CA ALA A 745 -7.91 -8.62 -2.99
C ALA A 745 -7.45 -10.02 -2.55
N LEU A 746 -8.38 -10.97 -2.45
CA LEU A 746 -8.05 -12.35 -2.07
C LEU A 746 -7.17 -13.04 -3.12
N ARG A 747 -7.37 -12.78 -4.42
CA ARG A 747 -6.50 -13.31 -5.49
C ARG A 747 -5.09 -12.75 -5.41
N ILE A 748 -4.95 -11.45 -5.15
CA ILE A 748 -3.64 -10.79 -4.95
C ILE A 748 -2.93 -11.42 -3.76
N GLY A 749 -3.61 -11.58 -2.62
CA GLY A 749 -3.05 -12.22 -1.44
C GLY A 749 -2.60 -13.65 -1.69
N ARG A 750 -3.46 -14.49 -2.31
CA ARG A 750 -3.14 -15.90 -2.67
C ARG A 750 -1.97 -15.98 -3.66
N GLY A 751 -1.94 -15.09 -4.65
CA GLY A 751 -0.85 -14.98 -5.61
C GLY A 751 0.47 -14.65 -4.92
N THR A 752 0.45 -13.65 -4.05
CA THR A 752 1.62 -13.20 -3.29
C THR A 752 2.14 -14.30 -2.37
N LEU A 753 1.27 -14.90 -1.57
CA LEU A 753 1.67 -16.00 -0.66
C LEU A 753 2.23 -17.20 -1.42
N ARG A 754 1.67 -17.53 -2.60
CA ARG A 754 2.20 -18.60 -3.46
C ARG A 754 3.63 -18.26 -3.91
N LYS A 755 3.88 -17.03 -4.34
CA LYS A 755 5.21 -16.59 -4.76
C LYS A 755 6.20 -16.57 -3.59
N MET A 756 5.80 -16.11 -2.42
CA MET A 756 6.61 -16.19 -1.21
C MET A 756 7.03 -17.62 -0.89
N ARG A 757 6.07 -18.57 -0.90
CA ARG A 757 6.36 -19.99 -0.64
C ARG A 757 7.26 -20.62 -1.71
N GLN A 758 7.07 -20.29 -2.98
CA GLN A 758 7.94 -20.75 -4.07
C GLN A 758 9.37 -20.24 -3.89
N ASN A 759 9.52 -18.96 -3.61
CA ASN A 759 10.82 -18.33 -3.39
C ASN A 759 11.54 -18.92 -2.18
N LEU A 760 10.81 -19.12 -1.09
CA LEU A 760 11.36 -19.70 0.14
C LEU A 760 11.77 -21.17 -0.07
N ALA A 761 10.93 -21.96 -0.74
CA ALA A 761 11.22 -23.37 -1.06
C ALA A 761 12.46 -23.47 -1.99
N TRP A 762 12.58 -22.56 -2.96
CA TRP A 762 13.75 -22.49 -3.83
C TRP A 762 15.03 -22.18 -3.05
N ALA A 763 15.00 -21.10 -2.22
CA ALA A 763 16.16 -20.66 -1.45
C ALA A 763 16.65 -21.71 -0.45
N ILE A 764 15.75 -22.40 0.25
CA ILE A 764 16.09 -23.47 1.19
C ILE A 764 16.55 -24.72 0.43
N GLY A 765 15.81 -25.14 -0.59
CA GLY A 765 16.08 -26.36 -1.35
C GLY A 765 17.44 -26.33 -2.05
N TYR A 766 17.77 -25.19 -2.68
CA TYR A 766 19.07 -24.99 -3.30
C TYR A 766 20.22 -25.16 -2.31
N ASN A 767 20.17 -24.42 -1.18
CA ASN A 767 21.23 -24.49 -0.17
C ASN A 767 21.37 -25.90 0.44
N SER A 768 20.25 -26.61 0.66
CA SER A 768 20.26 -27.96 1.22
C SER A 768 20.94 -28.98 0.31
N ILE A 769 20.83 -28.82 -1.01
CA ILE A 769 21.48 -29.70 -2.00
C ILE A 769 22.94 -29.30 -2.20
N ALA A 770 23.23 -28.01 -2.30
CA ALA A 770 24.56 -27.51 -2.62
C ALA A 770 25.54 -27.64 -1.45
N LEU A 771 25.09 -27.57 -0.19
CA LEU A 771 25.94 -27.62 1.00
C LEU A 771 26.77 -28.92 1.15
N PRO A 772 26.22 -30.13 1.01
CA PRO A 772 27.01 -31.35 1.05
C PRO A 772 28.06 -31.44 -0.07
N ILE A 773 27.73 -30.92 -1.26
CA ILE A 773 28.68 -30.88 -2.40
C ILE A 773 29.80 -29.89 -2.08
N ALA A 774 29.48 -28.73 -1.56
CA ALA A 774 30.43 -27.70 -1.14
C ALA A 774 31.38 -28.19 -0.05
N ALA A 775 30.88 -28.98 0.91
CA ALA A 775 31.67 -29.57 1.96
C ALA A 775 32.59 -30.71 1.46
N GLY A 776 32.51 -31.10 0.17
CA GLY A 776 33.32 -32.14 -0.42
C GLY A 776 32.90 -33.55 -0.05
N VAL A 777 31.67 -33.80 0.45
CA VAL A 777 31.17 -35.12 0.86
C VAL A 777 31.22 -36.13 -0.28
N PHE A 778 31.06 -35.69 -1.52
CA PHE A 778 31.04 -36.55 -2.71
C PHE A 778 32.37 -36.58 -3.46
N GLU A 779 33.37 -35.84 -3.00
CA GLU A 779 34.67 -35.79 -3.65
C GLU A 779 35.40 -37.16 -3.62
N PRO A 780 35.49 -37.87 -2.46
CA PRO A 780 36.20 -39.13 -2.40
C PRO A 780 35.57 -40.26 -3.24
N ALA A 781 34.24 -40.24 -3.41
CA ALA A 781 33.51 -41.31 -4.11
C ALA A 781 33.27 -41.00 -5.60
N LEU A 782 33.03 -39.73 -5.93
CA LEU A 782 32.58 -39.33 -7.27
C LEU A 782 33.49 -38.29 -7.92
N GLY A 783 34.52 -37.78 -7.25
CA GLY A 783 35.37 -36.70 -7.73
C GLY A 783 34.61 -35.37 -7.91
N LEU A 784 33.39 -35.25 -7.28
CA LEU A 784 32.53 -34.10 -7.43
C LEU A 784 32.96 -32.99 -6.46
N VAL A 785 33.49 -31.91 -7.01
CA VAL A 785 33.95 -30.73 -6.28
C VAL A 785 33.16 -29.51 -6.74
N LEU A 786 32.59 -28.77 -5.80
CA LEU A 786 32.00 -27.45 -6.07
C LEU A 786 33.07 -26.40 -5.76
N ARG A 787 33.48 -25.66 -6.78
CA ARG A 787 34.43 -24.56 -6.60
C ARG A 787 33.70 -23.30 -6.11
N PRO A 788 34.36 -22.40 -5.33
CA PRO A 788 33.74 -21.18 -4.79
C PRO A 788 33.11 -20.26 -5.86
N GLU A 789 33.70 -20.20 -7.04
CA GLU A 789 33.26 -19.40 -8.16
C GLU A 789 31.89 -19.90 -8.69
N ILE A 790 31.77 -21.24 -8.83
CA ILE A 790 30.52 -21.87 -9.27
C ILE A 790 29.47 -21.74 -8.20
N ALA A 791 29.85 -21.87 -6.93
CA ALA A 791 28.97 -21.63 -5.80
C ALA A 791 28.40 -20.18 -5.80
N ALA A 792 29.25 -19.18 -6.03
CA ALA A 792 28.84 -17.78 -6.12
C ALA A 792 27.94 -17.51 -7.32
N LEU A 793 28.26 -18.07 -8.49
CA LEU A 793 27.41 -17.96 -9.67
C LEU A 793 26.02 -18.54 -9.43
N SER A 794 25.93 -19.72 -8.82
CA SER A 794 24.66 -20.39 -8.52
C SER A 794 23.85 -19.63 -7.44
N MET A 795 24.51 -19.05 -6.43
CA MET A 795 23.92 -18.19 -5.43
C MET A 795 23.30 -16.94 -6.06
N SER A 796 24.07 -16.23 -6.89
CA SER A 796 23.57 -15.05 -7.62
C SER A 796 22.43 -15.41 -8.57
N GLY A 797 22.51 -16.55 -9.25
CA GLY A 797 21.41 -17.10 -10.05
C GLY A 797 20.15 -17.36 -9.23
N SER A 798 20.31 -17.88 -8.02
CA SER A 798 19.18 -18.09 -7.09
C SER A 798 18.48 -16.78 -6.72
N SER A 799 19.22 -15.73 -6.39
CA SER A 799 18.66 -14.41 -6.06
C SER A 799 17.92 -13.79 -7.26
N ILE A 800 18.47 -13.95 -8.47
CA ILE A 800 17.81 -13.51 -9.71
C ILE A 800 16.50 -14.27 -9.94
N ILE A 801 16.48 -15.59 -9.77
CA ILE A 801 15.29 -16.44 -9.92
C ILE A 801 14.19 -15.97 -8.94
N VAL A 802 14.54 -15.74 -7.68
CA VAL A 802 13.62 -15.25 -6.64
C VAL A 802 13.00 -13.91 -7.04
N ALA A 803 13.83 -12.96 -7.49
CA ALA A 803 13.37 -11.63 -7.92
C ALA A 803 12.44 -11.71 -9.15
N VAL A 804 12.82 -12.46 -10.17
CA VAL A 804 12.02 -12.65 -11.40
C VAL A 804 10.70 -13.38 -11.09
N ASN A 805 10.72 -14.37 -10.20
CA ASN A 805 9.50 -15.08 -9.79
C ASN A 805 8.54 -14.16 -9.02
N ALA A 806 9.05 -13.25 -8.18
CA ALA A 806 8.23 -12.25 -7.51
C ALA A 806 7.61 -11.26 -8.52
N LEU A 807 8.40 -10.75 -9.47
CA LEU A 807 7.92 -9.85 -10.53
C LEU A 807 6.88 -10.51 -11.45
N ALA A 808 6.91 -11.83 -11.61
CA ALA A 808 5.89 -12.55 -12.37
C ALA A 808 4.49 -12.45 -11.76
N LEU A 809 4.35 -11.98 -10.51
CA LEU A 809 3.06 -11.66 -9.90
C LEU A 809 2.31 -10.55 -10.67
N LYS A 810 3.01 -9.62 -11.33
CA LYS A 810 2.39 -8.60 -12.19
C LYS A 810 1.55 -9.19 -13.34
N ARG A 811 1.73 -10.47 -13.67
CA ARG A 811 0.95 -11.19 -14.69
C ARG A 811 -0.26 -11.93 -14.13
N LEU A 812 -0.61 -11.71 -12.87
CA LEU A 812 -1.77 -12.34 -12.24
C LEU A 812 -3.05 -11.88 -12.95
N ARG A 813 -3.89 -12.85 -13.36
CA ARG A 813 -5.21 -12.54 -13.91
C ARG A 813 -6.15 -12.18 -12.77
N LEU A 814 -6.67 -10.97 -12.83
CA LEU A 814 -7.63 -10.43 -11.87
C LEU A 814 -9.02 -10.38 -12.51
N PRO A 815 -10.11 -10.42 -11.72
CA PRO A 815 -11.45 -10.17 -12.23
C PRO A 815 -11.55 -8.80 -12.91
N GLU A 816 -12.30 -8.72 -13.99
CA GLU A 816 -12.61 -7.46 -14.67
C GLU A 816 -14.11 -7.25 -14.58
N ALA A 817 -14.52 -6.00 -14.34
CA ALA A 817 -15.94 -5.65 -14.38
C ALA A 817 -16.53 -5.98 -15.76
N PRO A 818 -17.81 -6.39 -15.83
CA PRO A 818 -18.47 -6.58 -17.11
C PRO A 818 -18.40 -5.27 -17.90
N THR A 819 -18.00 -5.36 -19.17
CA THR A 819 -18.06 -4.19 -20.05
C THR A 819 -19.53 -3.80 -20.20
N PRO A 820 -19.92 -2.55 -19.88
CA PRO A 820 -21.30 -2.13 -20.09
C PRO A 820 -21.68 -2.38 -21.55
N PRO A 821 -22.91 -2.84 -21.83
CA PRO A 821 -23.36 -3.02 -23.19
C PRO A 821 -23.18 -1.69 -23.93
N ALA A 822 -22.54 -1.76 -25.11
CA ALA A 822 -22.30 -0.59 -25.93
C ALA A 822 -23.62 0.18 -26.11
N GLU A 823 -23.66 1.44 -25.74
CA GLU A 823 -24.81 2.30 -25.99
C GLU A 823 -25.22 2.15 -27.46
N PRO A 824 -26.50 1.93 -27.76
CA PRO A 824 -26.95 1.86 -29.13
C PRO A 824 -26.55 3.18 -29.80
N ALA A 825 -25.74 3.06 -30.86
CA ALA A 825 -25.29 4.21 -31.63
C ALA A 825 -26.44 5.19 -31.89
N PRO A 826 -26.26 6.49 -31.67
CA PRO A 826 -27.33 7.48 -31.89
C PRO A 826 -27.91 7.30 -33.28
N ARG A 827 -29.22 7.04 -33.34
CA ARG A 827 -29.92 6.86 -34.60
C ARG A 827 -29.71 8.13 -35.39
N THR A 828 -28.96 8.05 -36.49
CA THR A 828 -28.82 9.12 -37.46
C THR A 828 -30.22 9.61 -37.87
N PRO A 829 -30.52 10.91 -37.75
CA PRO A 829 -31.81 11.42 -38.20
C PRO A 829 -31.98 11.08 -39.69
N VAL A 830 -33.04 10.38 -40.02
CA VAL A 830 -33.41 10.12 -41.40
C VAL A 830 -33.75 11.48 -42.03
N ALA A 831 -32.95 11.90 -43.00
CA ALA A 831 -33.21 13.12 -43.74
C ALA A 831 -34.60 13.05 -44.40
N PRO A 832 -35.44 14.10 -44.31
CA PRO A 832 -36.76 14.11 -44.96
C PRO A 832 -36.57 14.00 -46.46
N GLY A 833 -37.19 12.93 -47.03
CA GLY A 833 -37.15 12.65 -48.44
C GLY A 833 -37.66 13.83 -49.24
N THR A 834 -36.86 14.30 -50.17
CA THR A 834 -37.27 15.25 -51.21
C THR A 834 -38.37 14.63 -52.06
N ALA A 835 -39.59 15.14 -51.93
CA ALA A 835 -40.69 14.85 -52.83
C ALA A 835 -40.34 15.40 -54.21
N HIS A 836 -40.10 14.52 -55.16
CA HIS A 836 -40.10 14.87 -56.59
C HIS A 836 -41.52 15.06 -57.01
N SER A 837 -41.86 16.32 -57.40
CA SER A 837 -43.04 16.62 -58.12
C SER A 837 -42.78 16.31 -59.66
N ALA A 838 -43.58 15.43 -60.16
CA ALA A 838 -43.82 15.33 -61.57
C ALA A 838 -45.31 15.69 -61.83
#